data_8100e8fcb97f28b47b7ca77a09dfcc08
#
_entry.id   8100e8fcb97f28b47b7ca77a09dfcc08
#
_cell.length_a   1.000
_cell.length_b   1.000
_cell.length_c   1.000
_cell.angle_alpha   90.00
_cell.angle_beta   90.00
_cell.angle_gamma   90.00
#
_symmetry.space_group_name_H-M   'P 1'
#
loop_
_entity.id
_entity.type
_entity.pdbx_description
1 polymer ?
#
loop_
_entity_poly.entity_id
_entity_poly.type
_entity_poly.pdbx_seq_one_letter_code
_entity_poly.pdbx_strand_id
1 'polypeptide(L)'
;MSQTTPKGLHRLAFGGDYNPEQWPESVWQEDVRLMREAGVTMVSVGIFSWALLEPEPGRYDFGWLDRLLDLLHEHGVRVDLGTPTVAPPAWFYRAHPEALPVTAEGVRHSYGSRGAICHSSAAYRAAATGITTALARHYGSHPALALWHVHNEYGVPVSACYCDSCAAHFRRWLHEAHGSVEAVNEAWGTAFWGQHYSSYEEIDPPRVTPTVGNPAQQLDYRRFADATIRENFRAERDILHELAPGVPVTTNFMTALSQCDSIDYWAWGREVDLVTNDHYLMTDGRRTHVNLAMAADLTRSVAGGAPWLLLEHSTSGVNWQARNPAKRPGEMARNSLAHVARGSEGAMFFQWRQSRRGAEKFHSAMVPHGGTDTRIWREVVALGAGLEALEEVRGTRTVPDVAVIWDWHSWWAQNLEWRPNEAHDARERADSFYETLYDRHLTVDFAHPESDLSAYPLVVVPALYLMTEAAGRNLREYVENGGTLVVSYFSGIVDEHDAVHPGAYPGALRDVLGLTVEEWSPLLDDQRVRIDGPGGASLTGDVWTEFVRPRGAETVWTYADGPAAGGPAVTRHRLGRGTAWYVSTRLDAVSLDAIVAAAGEDAGIASRSGLPRDVEIVRRAGDGGRHYLFALNHSAEDAEVPLDVSGTELLADAAVGTAADTPDGTPLGTAVGTATGTPVGTPVDGKLTVPAGAVRVVRLDA
;
A
#
# COMPACT_ATOMS: atom_id res chain seq x y z
N MET A 1 9.31 16.04 4.07
CA MET A 1 10.51 15.80 4.92
C MET A 1 11.38 14.80 4.19
N SER A 2 12.71 14.85 4.29
CA SER A 2 13.53 13.78 3.71
C SER A 2 13.35 12.54 4.58
N GLN A 3 12.88 11.45 4.00
CA GLN A 3 12.75 10.16 4.67
C GLN A 3 14.12 9.72 5.20
N THR A 4 14.17 9.29 6.45
CA THR A 4 15.40 8.83 7.09
C THR A 4 15.53 7.32 6.96
N THR A 5 16.75 6.79 7.00
CA THR A 5 17.00 5.35 7.05
C THR A 5 17.17 4.89 8.51
N PRO A 6 16.96 3.60 8.83
CA PRO A 6 17.23 3.08 10.17
C PRO A 6 18.64 3.44 10.63
N LYS A 7 18.77 3.89 11.89
CA LYS A 7 20.01 4.40 12.45
C LYS A 7 21.09 3.33 12.45
N GLY A 8 22.25 3.64 11.87
CA GLY A 8 23.40 2.74 11.83
C GLY A 8 23.19 1.50 10.96
N LEU A 9 22.15 1.45 10.15
CA LEU A 9 21.97 0.41 9.14
C LEU A 9 22.63 0.89 7.83
N HIS A 10 23.71 0.21 7.43
CA HIS A 10 24.51 0.55 6.25
C HIS A 10 24.28 -0.40 5.08
N ARG A 11 23.45 -1.42 5.27
CA ARG A 11 23.06 -2.44 4.30
C ARG A 11 21.56 -2.40 4.04
N LEU A 12 21.08 -3.08 3.01
CA LEU A 12 19.66 -3.35 2.85
C LEU A 12 19.15 -4.12 4.07
N ALA A 13 17.96 -3.74 4.58
CA ALA A 13 17.35 -4.42 5.71
C ALA A 13 16.93 -5.84 5.32
N PHE A 14 17.32 -6.81 6.15
CA PHE A 14 16.93 -8.21 5.99
C PHE A 14 16.77 -8.86 7.36
N GLY A 15 15.65 -9.52 7.57
CA GLY A 15 15.29 -10.18 8.81
C GLY A 15 13.77 -10.29 8.94
N GLY A 16 13.24 -10.11 10.14
CA GLY A 16 11.80 -10.17 10.35
C GLY A 16 11.43 -10.03 11.81
N ASP A 17 10.14 -10.20 12.08
CA ASP A 17 9.60 -10.16 13.43
C ASP A 17 10.17 -11.29 14.27
N TYR A 18 10.86 -10.91 15.30
CA TYR A 18 11.46 -11.83 16.25
C TYR A 18 10.68 -11.79 17.57
N ASN A 19 10.04 -12.90 17.91
CA ASN A 19 9.24 -13.08 19.10
C ASN A 19 9.95 -14.02 20.08
N PRO A 20 11.08 -13.62 20.70
CA PRO A 20 11.92 -14.45 21.57
C PRO A 20 11.19 -14.89 22.84
N GLU A 21 10.19 -14.13 23.27
CA GLU A 21 9.35 -14.44 24.44
C GLU A 21 8.51 -15.72 24.26
N GLN A 22 8.37 -16.22 23.04
CA GLN A 22 7.70 -17.49 22.76
C GLN A 22 8.63 -18.71 23.01
N TRP A 23 9.92 -18.46 23.26
CA TRP A 23 10.97 -19.49 23.34
C TRP A 23 11.81 -19.39 24.61
N PRO A 24 12.36 -20.51 25.13
CA PRO A 24 13.36 -20.44 26.18
C PRO A 24 14.60 -19.66 25.74
N GLU A 25 15.24 -18.93 26.65
CA GLU A 25 16.48 -18.14 26.35
C GLU A 25 17.58 -18.99 25.72
N SER A 26 17.64 -20.30 25.99
CA SER A 26 18.60 -21.22 25.35
C SER A 26 18.47 -21.29 23.83
N VAL A 27 17.29 -20.91 23.27
CA VAL A 27 17.06 -20.86 21.82
C VAL A 27 17.64 -19.60 21.21
N TRP A 28 17.76 -18.50 21.95
CA TRP A 28 18.23 -17.21 21.43
C TRP A 28 19.66 -17.28 20.89
N GLN A 29 20.54 -18.06 21.52
CA GLN A 29 21.92 -18.28 21.05
C GLN A 29 21.94 -18.95 19.66
N GLU A 30 21.07 -19.93 19.48
CA GLU A 30 20.92 -20.58 18.19
C GLU A 30 20.31 -19.64 17.15
N ASP A 31 19.33 -18.81 17.54
CA ASP A 31 18.71 -17.84 16.66
C ASP A 31 19.71 -16.81 16.13
N VAL A 32 20.54 -16.21 16.97
CA VAL A 32 21.55 -15.24 16.52
C VAL A 32 22.64 -15.89 15.65
N ARG A 33 22.97 -17.16 15.91
CA ARG A 33 23.86 -17.92 15.05
C ARG A 33 23.26 -18.09 13.64
N LEU A 34 21.99 -18.48 13.57
CA LEU A 34 21.24 -18.62 12.32
C LEU A 34 21.01 -17.27 11.61
N MET A 35 20.75 -16.19 12.37
CA MET A 35 20.65 -14.84 11.82
C MET A 35 21.92 -14.44 11.08
N ARG A 36 23.08 -14.72 11.68
CA ARG A 36 24.38 -14.47 11.03
C ARG A 36 24.59 -15.33 9.77
N GLU A 37 24.21 -16.62 9.84
CA GLU A 37 24.27 -17.53 8.70
C GLU A 37 23.43 -17.05 7.52
N ALA A 38 22.23 -16.52 7.82
CA ALA A 38 21.31 -15.98 6.81
C ALA A 38 21.67 -14.56 6.35
N GLY A 39 22.60 -13.87 6.99
CA GLY A 39 22.94 -12.46 6.68
C GLY A 39 21.92 -11.45 7.19
N VAL A 40 21.16 -11.78 8.25
CA VAL A 40 20.18 -10.89 8.88
C VAL A 40 20.88 -9.62 9.38
N THR A 41 20.28 -8.47 9.06
CA THR A 41 20.80 -7.14 9.43
C THR A 41 19.95 -6.44 10.49
N MET A 42 18.66 -6.74 10.55
CA MET A 42 17.71 -6.13 11.49
C MET A 42 16.58 -7.10 11.84
N VAL A 43 16.04 -6.99 13.05
CA VAL A 43 14.84 -7.70 13.49
C VAL A 43 13.90 -6.75 14.23
N SER A 44 12.58 -6.96 14.10
CA SER A 44 11.56 -6.26 14.89
C SER A 44 11.29 -7.06 16.16
N VAL A 45 11.29 -6.41 17.33
CA VAL A 45 11.07 -7.06 18.62
C VAL A 45 10.14 -6.27 19.52
N GLY A 46 9.44 -6.95 20.42
CA GLY A 46 8.68 -6.34 21.51
C GLY A 46 7.28 -5.88 21.15
N ILE A 47 6.81 -6.03 19.92
CA ILE A 47 5.53 -5.47 19.40
C ILE A 47 4.32 -5.91 20.23
N PHE A 48 4.28 -7.16 20.71
CA PHE A 48 3.17 -7.71 21.49
C PHE A 48 3.51 -7.96 22.97
N SER A 49 4.64 -7.46 23.45
CA SER A 49 5.22 -7.86 24.73
C SER A 49 4.75 -7.05 25.94
N TRP A 50 3.70 -6.21 25.85
CA TRP A 50 3.29 -5.30 26.93
C TRP A 50 3.10 -6.01 28.27
N ALA A 51 2.39 -7.15 28.30
CA ALA A 51 2.13 -7.90 29.52
C ALA A 51 3.39 -8.42 30.22
N LEU A 52 4.48 -8.65 29.47
CA LEU A 52 5.79 -9.04 30.03
C LEU A 52 6.62 -7.84 30.48
N LEU A 53 6.53 -6.73 29.73
CA LEU A 53 7.25 -5.50 30.01
C LEU A 53 6.65 -4.71 31.16
N GLU A 54 5.32 -4.81 31.37
CA GLU A 54 4.58 -4.20 32.47
C GLU A 54 3.57 -5.21 33.04
N PRO A 55 4.04 -6.17 33.87
CA PRO A 55 3.20 -7.23 34.45
C PRO A 55 2.14 -6.72 35.42
N GLU A 56 2.35 -5.55 36.02
CA GLU A 56 1.40 -4.83 36.88
C GLU A 56 1.45 -3.33 36.57
N PRO A 57 0.39 -2.56 36.80
CA PRO A 57 0.37 -1.12 36.49
C PRO A 57 1.56 -0.37 37.09
N GLY A 58 2.38 0.26 36.24
CA GLY A 58 3.57 1.04 36.63
C GLY A 58 4.77 0.22 37.10
N ARG A 59 4.69 -1.10 37.09
CA ARG A 59 5.83 -1.98 37.41
C ARG A 59 6.43 -2.55 36.12
N TYR A 60 7.56 -2.00 35.72
CA TYR A 60 8.26 -2.43 34.50
C TYR A 60 9.29 -3.51 34.80
N ASP A 61 9.38 -4.52 33.91
CA ASP A 61 10.39 -5.60 33.93
C ASP A 61 11.04 -5.70 32.54
N PHE A 62 12.19 -5.07 32.41
CA PHE A 62 12.95 -5.00 31.17
C PHE A 62 14.08 -6.03 31.09
N GLY A 63 14.35 -6.79 32.16
CA GLY A 63 15.57 -7.61 32.30
C GLY A 63 15.72 -8.68 31.20
N TRP A 64 14.65 -9.25 30.68
CA TRP A 64 14.74 -10.19 29.55
C TRP A 64 15.06 -9.47 28.23
N LEU A 65 14.50 -8.28 28.01
CA LEU A 65 14.70 -7.50 26.80
C LEU A 65 16.11 -6.88 26.78
N ASP A 66 16.65 -6.49 27.97
CA ASP A 66 18.05 -6.04 28.10
C ASP A 66 19.00 -7.11 27.58
N ARG A 67 18.88 -8.35 28.09
CA ARG A 67 19.73 -9.48 27.66
C ARG A 67 19.59 -9.79 26.17
N LEU A 68 18.39 -9.66 25.63
CA LEU A 68 18.15 -9.89 24.21
C LEU A 68 18.82 -8.81 23.34
N LEU A 69 18.62 -7.54 23.66
CA LEU A 69 19.18 -6.43 22.90
C LEU A 69 20.72 -6.43 22.93
N ASP A 70 21.30 -6.73 24.10
CA ASP A 70 22.75 -6.91 24.25
C ASP A 70 23.23 -8.04 23.34
N LEU A 71 22.58 -9.20 23.36
CA LEU A 71 22.91 -10.35 22.53
C LEU A 71 22.83 -10.01 21.02
N LEU A 72 21.78 -9.33 20.57
CA LEU A 72 21.63 -8.91 19.18
C LEU A 72 22.73 -7.92 18.79
N HIS A 73 23.04 -6.97 19.66
CA HIS A 73 24.15 -6.01 19.46
C HIS A 73 25.50 -6.68 19.31
N GLU A 74 25.85 -7.60 20.21
CA GLU A 74 27.09 -8.38 20.17
C GLU A 74 27.27 -9.16 18.85
N HIS A 75 26.15 -9.54 18.21
CA HIS A 75 26.16 -10.27 16.96
C HIS A 75 25.94 -9.38 15.72
N GLY A 76 25.89 -8.05 15.90
CA GLY A 76 25.78 -7.07 14.81
C GLY A 76 24.38 -6.97 14.19
N VAL A 77 23.35 -7.48 14.85
CA VAL A 77 21.95 -7.38 14.42
C VAL A 77 21.34 -6.10 15.00
N ARG A 78 20.76 -5.28 14.12
CA ARG A 78 20.05 -4.05 14.51
C ARG A 78 18.62 -4.37 14.96
N VAL A 79 18.04 -3.46 15.72
CA VAL A 79 16.70 -3.65 16.30
C VAL A 79 15.75 -2.54 15.84
N ASP A 80 14.61 -2.95 15.30
CA ASP A 80 13.38 -2.20 15.19
C ASP A 80 12.56 -2.53 16.47
N LEU A 81 12.46 -1.57 17.40
CA LEU A 81 11.85 -1.82 18.70
C LEU A 81 10.41 -1.34 18.75
N GLY A 82 9.49 -2.28 18.97
CA GLY A 82 8.07 -2.01 19.09
C GLY A 82 7.70 -1.28 20.39
N THR A 83 6.79 -0.28 20.30
CA THR A 83 5.95 0.07 21.44
C THR A 83 4.78 -0.92 21.44
N PRO A 84 4.56 -1.70 22.52
CA PRO A 84 3.65 -2.86 22.48
C PRO A 84 2.18 -2.47 22.61
N THR A 85 1.83 -1.26 22.21
CA THR A 85 0.56 -0.60 22.50
C THR A 85 -0.64 -1.21 21.76
N VAL A 86 -0.38 -2.05 20.75
CA VAL A 86 -1.40 -2.88 20.07
C VAL A 86 -2.00 -3.98 20.97
N ALA A 87 -1.29 -4.39 22.03
CA ALA A 87 -1.65 -5.54 22.85
C ALA A 87 -1.70 -5.18 24.35
N PRO A 88 -2.63 -4.32 24.80
CA PRO A 88 -2.76 -4.00 26.21
C PRO A 88 -2.95 -5.26 27.07
N PRO A 89 -2.31 -5.32 28.25
CA PRO A 89 -2.37 -6.50 29.12
C PRO A 89 -3.77 -6.70 29.74
N ALA A 90 -4.05 -7.92 30.17
CA ALA A 90 -5.36 -8.28 30.74
C ALA A 90 -5.72 -7.44 31.98
N TRP A 91 -4.74 -7.03 32.80
CA TRP A 91 -4.99 -6.17 33.95
C TRP A 91 -5.53 -4.80 33.51
N PHE A 92 -5.08 -4.25 32.36
CA PHE A 92 -5.57 -3.00 31.83
C PHE A 92 -7.07 -3.09 31.48
N TYR A 93 -7.49 -4.08 30.72
CA TYR A 93 -8.89 -4.25 30.33
C TYR A 93 -9.82 -4.55 31.53
N ARG A 94 -9.30 -5.20 32.57
CA ARG A 94 -10.07 -5.42 33.80
C ARG A 94 -10.28 -4.13 34.60
N ALA A 95 -9.30 -3.24 34.57
CA ALA A 95 -9.41 -1.92 35.22
C ALA A 95 -10.24 -0.94 34.38
N HIS A 96 -10.14 -1.05 33.04
CA HIS A 96 -10.69 -0.11 32.07
C HIS A 96 -11.52 -0.82 30.98
N PRO A 97 -12.65 -1.48 31.32
CA PRO A 97 -13.49 -2.17 30.33
C PRO A 97 -14.13 -1.21 29.31
N GLU A 98 -14.20 0.08 29.63
CA GLU A 98 -14.65 1.14 28.71
C GLU A 98 -13.67 1.40 27.56
N ALA A 99 -12.42 0.97 27.68
CA ALA A 99 -11.42 1.08 26.61
C ALA A 99 -11.61 0.03 25.51
N LEU A 100 -12.47 -0.95 25.71
CA LEU A 100 -12.81 -1.91 24.65
C LEU A 100 -13.69 -1.25 23.58
N PRO A 101 -13.42 -1.49 22.28
CA PRO A 101 -14.18 -0.86 21.21
C PRO A 101 -15.62 -1.38 21.13
N VAL A 102 -16.50 -0.54 20.61
CA VAL A 102 -17.91 -0.83 20.39
C VAL A 102 -18.20 -0.72 18.90
N THR A 103 -18.87 -1.72 18.31
CA THR A 103 -19.27 -1.71 16.90
C THR A 103 -20.42 -0.72 16.64
N ALA A 104 -20.73 -0.47 15.37
CA ALA A 104 -21.86 0.37 14.98
C ALA A 104 -23.22 -0.19 15.49
N GLU A 105 -23.33 -1.52 15.65
CA GLU A 105 -24.48 -2.23 16.21
C GLU A 105 -24.56 -2.13 17.74
N GLY A 106 -23.60 -1.47 18.38
CA GLY A 106 -23.57 -1.30 19.84
C GLY A 106 -22.97 -2.49 20.61
N VAL A 107 -22.33 -3.43 19.91
CA VAL A 107 -21.69 -4.59 20.55
C VAL A 107 -20.29 -4.23 21.01
N ARG A 108 -20.03 -4.35 22.31
CA ARG A 108 -18.68 -4.19 22.88
C ARG A 108 -17.85 -5.44 22.61
N HIS A 109 -16.66 -5.26 22.03
CA HIS A 109 -15.71 -6.35 21.85
C HIS A 109 -15.17 -6.86 23.20
N SER A 110 -14.68 -8.10 23.20
CA SER A 110 -13.93 -8.67 24.32
C SER A 110 -12.44 -8.55 24.07
N TYR A 111 -11.64 -8.52 25.14
CA TYR A 111 -10.18 -8.67 25.05
C TYR A 111 -9.79 -10.16 24.89
N GLY A 112 -8.53 -10.43 24.60
CA GLY A 112 -7.98 -11.78 24.38
C GLY A 112 -7.50 -12.00 22.93
N SER A 113 -7.45 -10.91 22.17
CA SER A 113 -6.88 -10.80 20.84
C SER A 113 -6.05 -9.52 20.77
N ARG A 114 -5.41 -9.23 19.63
CA ARG A 114 -4.72 -7.96 19.38
C ARG A 114 -5.70 -6.86 18.96
N GLY A 115 -5.33 -5.59 19.16
CA GLY A 115 -6.04 -4.44 18.59
C GLY A 115 -7.44 -4.17 19.17
N ALA A 116 -7.84 -4.76 20.30
CA ALA A 116 -9.14 -4.51 20.92
C ALA A 116 -9.17 -3.16 21.67
N ILE A 117 -9.00 -2.05 20.96
CA ILE A 117 -8.71 -0.73 21.54
C ILE A 117 -9.71 0.31 21.02
N CYS A 118 -10.26 1.12 21.94
CA CYS A 118 -10.87 2.40 21.61
C CYS A 118 -9.82 3.51 21.65
N HIS A 119 -9.45 4.04 20.52
CA HIS A 119 -8.43 5.11 20.41
C HIS A 119 -8.85 6.44 21.02
N SER A 120 -10.13 6.66 21.31
CA SER A 120 -10.64 7.81 22.09
C SER A 120 -10.59 7.60 23.60
N SER A 121 -10.19 6.41 24.09
CA SER A 121 -10.12 6.14 25.53
C SER A 121 -8.96 6.89 26.16
N ALA A 122 -9.28 7.78 27.13
CA ALA A 122 -8.27 8.50 27.90
C ALA A 122 -7.37 7.55 28.72
N ALA A 123 -7.95 6.47 29.25
CA ALA A 123 -7.20 5.45 29.98
C ALA A 123 -6.19 4.73 29.10
N TYR A 124 -6.60 4.36 27.88
CA TYR A 124 -5.68 3.74 26.93
C TYR A 124 -4.55 4.70 26.54
N ARG A 125 -4.86 5.94 26.17
CA ARG A 125 -3.85 6.96 25.81
C ARG A 125 -2.83 7.17 26.92
N ALA A 126 -3.29 7.27 28.17
CA ALA A 126 -2.41 7.43 29.32
C ALA A 126 -1.50 6.21 29.54
N ALA A 127 -2.04 5.00 29.40
CA ALA A 127 -1.26 3.77 29.56
C ALA A 127 -0.24 3.61 28.41
N ALA A 128 -0.65 3.83 27.15
CA ALA A 128 0.23 3.76 25.96
C ALA A 128 1.39 4.75 26.05
N THR A 129 1.14 6.02 26.38
CA THR A 129 2.20 7.01 26.58
C THR A 129 3.07 6.68 27.78
N GLY A 130 2.53 6.03 28.82
CA GLY A 130 3.29 5.56 29.98
C GLY A 130 4.35 4.52 29.65
N ILE A 131 3.95 3.43 28.98
CA ILE A 131 4.87 2.37 28.56
C ILE A 131 5.86 2.88 27.51
N THR A 132 5.43 3.69 26.54
CA THR A 132 6.30 4.30 25.53
C THR A 132 7.38 5.18 26.19
N THR A 133 7.00 6.00 27.18
CA THR A 133 7.95 6.82 27.95
C THR A 133 8.98 5.94 28.68
N ALA A 134 8.54 4.85 29.31
CA ALA A 134 9.43 3.94 30.03
C ALA A 134 10.42 3.26 29.09
N LEU A 135 9.97 2.77 27.94
CA LEU A 135 10.83 2.16 26.91
C LEU A 135 11.81 3.18 26.33
N ALA A 136 11.36 4.39 25.98
CA ALA A 136 12.20 5.42 25.42
C ALA A 136 13.33 5.85 26.38
N ARG A 137 13.03 6.00 27.68
CA ARG A 137 14.02 6.33 28.69
C ARG A 137 15.05 5.22 28.89
N HIS A 138 14.63 3.97 28.80
CA HIS A 138 15.50 2.82 29.04
C HIS A 138 16.35 2.48 27.81
N TYR A 139 15.74 2.44 26.61
CA TYR A 139 16.38 1.94 25.39
C TYR A 139 16.78 3.03 24.38
N GLY A 140 16.39 4.30 24.56
CA GLY A 140 16.62 5.36 23.57
C GLY A 140 18.07 5.58 23.16
N SER A 141 19.04 5.17 24.00
CA SER A 141 20.48 5.23 23.71
C SER A 141 21.10 3.86 23.44
N HIS A 142 20.32 2.78 23.43
CA HIS A 142 20.85 1.43 23.26
C HIS A 142 21.52 1.26 21.88
N PRO A 143 22.75 0.71 21.80
CA PRO A 143 23.51 0.67 20.54
C PRO A 143 22.88 -0.24 19.47
N ALA A 144 22.06 -1.24 19.82
CA ALA A 144 21.35 -2.05 18.86
C ALA A 144 20.18 -1.31 18.20
N LEU A 145 19.59 -0.32 18.88
CA LEU A 145 18.37 0.37 18.43
C LEU A 145 18.62 1.14 17.13
N ALA A 146 17.85 0.81 16.10
CA ALA A 146 17.93 1.41 14.78
C ALA A 146 16.64 2.15 14.38
N LEU A 147 15.49 1.70 14.86
CA LEU A 147 14.17 2.18 14.49
C LEU A 147 13.22 1.99 15.68
N TRP A 148 12.28 2.91 15.86
CA TRP A 148 11.13 2.75 16.72
C TRP A 148 9.90 2.38 15.89
N HIS A 149 9.21 1.32 16.28
CA HIS A 149 7.99 0.84 15.68
C HIS A 149 6.81 1.10 16.62
N VAL A 150 6.03 2.14 16.33
CA VAL A 150 4.89 2.51 17.19
C VAL A 150 3.70 1.62 16.86
N HIS A 151 3.17 0.94 17.90
CA HIS A 151 1.98 0.10 17.78
C HIS A 151 2.19 -1.09 16.82
N ASN A 152 1.17 -1.47 16.05
CA ASN A 152 1.23 -2.40 14.92
C ASN A 152 -0.04 -2.29 14.08
N GLU A 153 0.12 -2.15 12.77
CA GLU A 153 -0.97 -2.21 11.78
C GLU A 153 -2.20 -1.40 12.17
N TYR A 154 -2.06 -0.10 12.35
CA TYR A 154 -3.18 0.78 12.64
C TYR A 154 -4.31 0.62 11.61
N GLY A 155 -5.57 0.68 12.11
CA GLY A 155 -6.76 0.51 11.28
C GLY A 155 -7.25 -0.92 11.15
N VAL A 156 -6.48 -1.92 11.61
CA VAL A 156 -6.82 -3.35 11.56
C VAL A 156 -6.51 -4.01 12.91
N PRO A 157 -7.37 -4.89 13.45
CA PRO A 157 -8.69 -5.30 12.96
C PRO A 157 -9.82 -4.33 13.31
N VAL A 158 -9.56 -3.26 14.06
CA VAL A 158 -10.56 -2.26 14.49
C VAL A 158 -10.26 -0.93 13.81
N SER A 159 -11.08 -0.57 12.83
CA SER A 159 -10.95 0.68 12.07
C SER A 159 -11.70 1.86 12.72
N ALA A 160 -12.77 1.59 13.46
CA ALA A 160 -13.59 2.60 14.13
C ALA A 160 -14.25 2.05 15.41
N CYS A 161 -14.58 2.93 16.34
CA CYS A 161 -15.28 2.60 17.59
C CYS A 161 -16.43 3.58 17.81
N TYR A 162 -17.60 3.08 18.16
CA TYR A 162 -18.86 3.84 18.26
C TYR A 162 -19.32 4.01 19.71
N CYS A 163 -18.42 4.00 20.69
CA CYS A 163 -18.72 4.17 22.11
C CYS A 163 -18.97 5.65 22.49
N ASP A 164 -19.37 5.90 23.72
CA ASP A 164 -19.67 7.26 24.20
C ASP A 164 -18.41 8.15 24.30
N SER A 165 -17.23 7.57 24.55
CA SER A 165 -15.97 8.32 24.49
C SER A 165 -15.69 8.80 23.05
N CYS A 166 -15.98 7.97 22.05
CA CYS A 166 -15.89 8.37 20.65
C CYS A 166 -16.95 9.42 20.29
N ALA A 167 -18.18 9.31 20.82
CA ALA A 167 -19.20 10.33 20.60
C ALA A 167 -18.75 11.72 21.12
N ALA A 168 -18.24 11.76 22.35
CA ALA A 168 -17.73 13.01 22.91
C ALA A 168 -16.51 13.56 22.14
N HIS A 169 -15.63 12.68 21.65
CA HIS A 169 -14.47 13.07 20.86
C HIS A 169 -14.89 13.53 19.46
N PHE A 170 -15.81 12.85 18.81
CA PHE A 170 -16.34 13.23 17.49
C PHE A 170 -16.98 14.63 17.50
N ARG A 171 -17.73 14.97 18.53
CA ARG A 171 -18.31 16.32 18.71
C ARG A 171 -17.24 17.41 18.78
N ARG A 172 -16.12 17.17 19.49
CA ARG A 172 -14.99 18.11 19.51
C ARG A 172 -14.33 18.23 18.14
N TRP A 173 -14.09 17.09 17.48
CA TRP A 173 -13.53 17.07 16.12
C TRP A 173 -14.41 17.83 15.14
N LEU A 174 -15.74 17.66 15.18
CA LEU A 174 -16.68 18.41 14.36
C LEU A 174 -16.63 19.91 14.64
N HIS A 175 -16.50 20.31 15.90
CA HIS A 175 -16.34 21.71 16.25
C HIS A 175 -15.05 22.30 15.67
N GLU A 176 -13.96 21.56 15.67
CA GLU A 176 -12.68 21.97 15.07
C GLU A 176 -12.74 22.01 13.54
N ALA A 177 -13.41 21.04 12.91
CA ALA A 177 -13.51 20.92 11.47
C ALA A 177 -14.50 21.93 10.84
N HIS A 178 -15.64 22.16 11.45
CA HIS A 178 -16.75 22.96 10.90
C HIS A 178 -16.98 24.29 11.62
N GLY A 179 -16.51 24.45 12.87
CA GLY A 179 -16.64 25.68 13.66
C GLY A 179 -17.99 25.88 14.32
N SER A 180 -19.11 25.55 13.68
CA SER A 180 -20.44 25.69 14.25
C SER A 180 -21.39 24.54 13.86
N VAL A 181 -22.46 24.34 14.64
CA VAL A 181 -23.47 23.33 14.34
C VAL A 181 -24.26 23.66 13.07
N GLU A 182 -24.42 24.95 12.78
CA GLU A 182 -25.05 25.42 11.54
C GLU A 182 -24.22 25.02 10.32
N ALA A 183 -22.89 25.16 10.39
CA ALA A 183 -21.99 24.71 9.33
C ALA A 183 -22.01 23.19 9.14
N VAL A 184 -22.12 22.41 10.22
CA VAL A 184 -22.33 20.95 10.14
C VAL A 184 -23.66 20.64 9.45
N ASN A 185 -24.76 21.33 9.82
CA ASN A 185 -26.05 21.15 9.18
C ASN A 185 -26.03 21.46 7.67
N GLU A 186 -25.29 22.50 7.27
CA GLU A 186 -25.11 22.88 5.88
C GLU A 186 -24.28 21.81 5.15
N ALA A 187 -23.11 21.46 5.68
CA ALA A 187 -22.21 20.46 5.09
C ALA A 187 -22.87 19.07 4.93
N TRP A 188 -23.67 18.65 5.90
CA TRP A 188 -24.34 17.36 5.88
C TRP A 188 -25.70 17.39 5.19
N GLY A 189 -26.20 18.56 4.78
CA GLY A 189 -27.52 18.68 4.16
C GLY A 189 -28.65 18.15 5.04
N THR A 190 -28.62 18.42 6.35
CA THR A 190 -29.48 17.80 7.36
C THR A 190 -30.97 18.13 7.23
N ALA A 191 -31.33 19.07 6.38
CA ALA A 191 -32.73 19.30 5.99
C ALA A 191 -33.37 18.05 5.34
N PHE A 192 -32.57 17.20 4.71
CA PHE A 192 -33.02 15.94 4.13
C PHE A 192 -33.45 14.99 5.26
N TRP A 193 -34.66 14.45 5.16
CA TRP A 193 -35.32 13.61 6.17
C TRP A 193 -35.44 14.25 7.57
N GLY A 194 -35.27 15.57 7.67
CA GLY A 194 -35.43 16.29 8.93
C GLY A 194 -34.42 15.97 10.01
N GLN A 195 -33.17 15.75 9.63
CA GLN A 195 -32.05 15.38 10.52
C GLN A 195 -31.37 16.59 11.18
N HIS A 196 -32.01 17.78 11.20
CA HIS A 196 -31.42 19.02 11.69
C HIS A 196 -31.00 18.95 13.15
N TYR A 197 -29.79 19.38 13.47
CA TYR A 197 -29.24 19.47 14.84
C TYR A 197 -29.25 20.90 15.34
N SER A 198 -29.63 21.09 16.61
CA SER A 198 -29.64 22.38 17.31
C SER A 198 -28.39 22.61 18.16
N SER A 199 -27.67 21.55 18.49
CA SER A 199 -26.42 21.59 19.24
C SER A 199 -25.56 20.38 18.93
N TYR A 200 -24.23 20.46 19.22
CA TYR A 200 -23.31 19.34 19.06
C TYR A 200 -23.68 18.13 19.93
N GLU A 201 -24.33 18.35 21.11
CA GLU A 201 -24.72 17.28 22.02
C GLU A 201 -25.79 16.34 21.44
N GLU A 202 -26.50 16.78 20.40
CA GLU A 202 -27.49 15.96 19.69
C GLU A 202 -26.82 15.05 18.61
N ILE A 203 -25.54 15.26 18.31
CA ILE A 203 -24.83 14.50 17.29
C ILE A 203 -24.17 13.28 17.93
N ASP A 204 -24.53 12.11 17.43
CA ASP A 204 -23.90 10.82 17.76
C ASP A 204 -23.09 10.25 16.60
N PRO A 205 -22.17 9.30 16.86
CA PRO A 205 -21.58 8.48 15.81
C PRO A 205 -22.64 7.84 14.92
N PRO A 206 -22.39 7.61 13.64
CA PRO A 206 -23.33 6.97 12.71
C PRO A 206 -23.49 5.47 13.04
N ARG A 207 -24.20 5.17 14.12
CA ARG A 207 -24.58 3.82 14.51
C ARG A 207 -25.66 3.28 13.58
N VAL A 208 -25.94 1.98 13.67
CA VAL A 208 -26.98 1.34 12.85
C VAL A 208 -28.33 2.02 13.00
N THR A 209 -28.92 2.38 11.88
CA THR A 209 -30.25 2.97 11.76
C THR A 209 -31.18 2.04 10.97
N PRO A 210 -32.51 2.25 11.00
CA PRO A 210 -33.45 1.41 10.28
C PRO A 210 -33.28 1.39 8.75
N THR A 211 -32.63 2.42 8.19
CA THR A 211 -32.22 2.53 6.79
C THR A 211 -30.84 3.19 6.72
N VAL A 212 -30.41 3.64 5.55
CA VAL A 212 -29.11 4.29 5.40
C VAL A 212 -29.01 5.60 6.20
N GLY A 213 -27.88 5.83 6.84
CA GLY A 213 -27.56 7.07 7.52
C GLY A 213 -27.19 8.20 6.56
N ASN A 214 -26.95 9.39 7.11
CA ASN A 214 -26.47 10.53 6.35
C ASN A 214 -25.05 10.24 5.80
N PRO A 215 -24.82 10.31 4.47
CA PRO A 215 -23.53 9.96 3.88
C PRO A 215 -22.42 10.92 4.30
N ALA A 216 -22.67 12.22 4.37
CA ALA A 216 -21.66 13.19 4.79
C ALA A 216 -21.24 12.99 6.26
N GLN A 217 -22.19 12.64 7.16
CA GLN A 217 -21.89 12.24 8.53
C GLN A 217 -21.02 10.98 8.59
N GLN A 218 -21.32 9.97 7.79
CA GLN A 218 -20.54 8.73 7.71
C GLN A 218 -19.13 9.00 7.21
N LEU A 219 -18.97 9.87 6.20
CA LEU A 219 -17.68 10.28 5.67
C LEU A 219 -16.85 11.02 6.73
N ASP A 220 -17.45 11.99 7.43
CA ASP A 220 -16.77 12.71 8.50
C ASP A 220 -16.40 11.78 9.66
N TYR A 221 -17.21 10.75 9.93
CA TYR A 221 -16.86 9.77 10.95
C TYR A 221 -15.68 8.89 10.57
N ARG A 222 -15.51 8.55 9.28
CA ARG A 222 -14.32 7.86 8.78
C ARG A 222 -13.07 8.75 8.90
N ARG A 223 -13.18 10.03 8.55
CA ARG A 223 -12.12 11.04 8.74
C ARG A 223 -11.72 11.20 10.20
N PHE A 224 -12.73 11.28 11.08
CA PHE A 224 -12.53 11.31 12.52
C PHE A 224 -11.85 10.05 13.05
N ALA A 225 -12.23 8.87 12.60
CA ALA A 225 -11.63 7.61 13.04
C ALA A 225 -10.15 7.57 12.67
N ASP A 226 -9.78 7.90 11.42
CA ASP A 226 -8.38 8.03 10.99
C ASP A 226 -7.62 9.07 11.81
N ALA A 227 -8.18 10.28 11.98
CA ALA A 227 -7.57 11.35 12.75
C ALA A 227 -7.29 10.93 14.20
N THR A 228 -8.25 10.23 14.83
CA THR A 228 -8.16 9.75 16.21
C THR A 228 -7.05 8.71 16.40
N ILE A 229 -6.90 7.79 15.45
CA ILE A 229 -5.81 6.81 15.44
C ILE A 229 -4.47 7.52 15.27
N ARG A 230 -4.39 8.47 14.34
CA ARG A 230 -3.19 9.27 14.07
C ARG A 230 -2.77 10.15 15.27
N GLU A 231 -3.70 10.65 16.06
CA GLU A 231 -3.39 11.33 17.33
C GLU A 231 -2.68 10.41 18.34
N ASN A 232 -3.07 9.13 18.42
CA ASN A 232 -2.37 8.18 19.29
C ASN A 232 -0.93 7.95 18.80
N PHE A 233 -0.74 7.75 17.49
CA PHE A 233 0.59 7.63 16.91
C PHE A 233 1.46 8.86 17.23
N ARG A 234 0.94 10.09 17.01
CA ARG A 234 1.67 11.34 17.31
C ARG A 234 2.10 11.43 18.76
N ALA A 235 1.21 11.07 19.70
CA ALA A 235 1.51 11.14 21.13
C ALA A 235 2.70 10.23 21.51
N GLU A 236 2.78 9.05 20.95
CA GLU A 236 3.91 8.13 21.19
C GLU A 236 5.15 8.61 20.43
N ARG A 237 5.04 8.98 19.16
CA ARG A 237 6.13 9.52 18.33
C ARG A 237 6.82 10.72 19.00
N ASP A 238 6.05 11.67 19.49
CA ASP A 238 6.60 12.90 20.07
C ASP A 238 7.40 12.60 21.34
N ILE A 239 6.97 11.62 22.15
CA ILE A 239 7.74 11.11 23.29
C ILE A 239 9.06 10.46 22.82
N LEU A 240 9.01 9.65 21.78
CA LEU A 240 10.19 8.97 21.23
C LEU A 240 11.19 9.98 20.65
N HIS A 241 10.73 11.00 19.95
CA HIS A 241 11.59 12.08 19.43
C HIS A 241 12.24 12.88 20.56
N GLU A 242 11.52 13.15 21.66
CA GLU A 242 12.05 13.88 22.81
C GLU A 242 13.11 13.07 23.56
N LEU A 243 12.82 11.79 23.85
CA LEU A 243 13.64 10.95 24.75
C LEU A 243 14.71 10.13 24.03
N ALA A 244 14.57 9.90 22.74
CA ALA A 244 15.51 9.12 21.91
C ALA A 244 15.88 9.85 20.61
N PRO A 245 16.38 11.10 20.66
CA PRO A 245 16.63 11.91 19.47
C PRO A 245 17.61 11.22 18.53
N GLY A 246 17.29 11.26 17.22
CA GLY A 246 18.12 10.66 16.17
C GLY A 246 17.91 9.16 15.95
N VAL A 247 16.89 8.56 16.56
CA VAL A 247 16.34 7.26 16.16
C VAL A 247 15.03 7.53 15.43
N PRO A 248 14.89 7.11 14.16
CA PRO A 248 13.65 7.31 13.40
C PRO A 248 12.47 6.58 14.04
N VAL A 249 11.27 7.11 13.80
CA VAL A 249 10.00 6.56 14.28
C VAL A 249 9.11 6.19 13.09
N THR A 250 8.59 4.98 13.10
CA THR A 250 7.64 4.48 12.10
C THR A 250 6.46 3.75 12.74
N THR A 251 5.55 3.32 11.91
CA THR A 251 4.56 2.26 12.14
C THR A 251 4.32 1.56 10.81
N ASN A 252 4.02 0.27 10.84
CA ASN A 252 3.79 -0.51 9.63
C ASN A 252 2.46 -0.15 8.96
N PHE A 253 2.54 0.30 7.72
CA PHE A 253 1.37 0.58 6.88
C PHE A 253 0.88 -0.71 6.21
N MET A 254 -0.33 -0.67 5.69
CA MET A 254 -0.90 -1.70 4.82
C MET A 254 -1.53 -1.00 3.62
N THR A 255 -0.68 -0.43 2.77
CA THR A 255 -1.11 0.38 1.63
C THR A 255 -1.84 -0.41 0.55
N ALA A 256 -1.66 -1.74 0.51
CA ALA A 256 -2.42 -2.59 -0.39
C ALA A 256 -3.93 -2.40 -0.16
N LEU A 257 -4.64 -1.92 -1.18
CA LEU A 257 -6.08 -1.60 -1.11
C LEU A 257 -6.97 -2.80 -0.75
N SER A 258 -6.40 -4.01 -0.75
CA SER A 258 -7.05 -5.25 -0.32
C SER A 258 -6.91 -5.55 1.17
N GLN A 259 -6.03 -4.85 1.89
CA GLN A 259 -5.70 -5.14 3.29
C GLN A 259 -6.27 -4.12 4.26
N CYS A 260 -6.20 -2.82 3.93
CA CYS A 260 -6.70 -1.75 4.77
C CYS A 260 -7.36 -0.66 3.91
N ASP A 261 -8.60 -0.32 4.26
CA ASP A 261 -9.40 0.72 3.59
C ASP A 261 -9.71 1.93 4.50
N SER A 262 -9.25 1.89 5.75
CA SER A 262 -9.69 2.82 6.79
C SER A 262 -8.70 3.95 7.11
N ILE A 263 -7.55 3.96 6.46
CA ILE A 263 -6.44 4.89 6.73
C ILE A 263 -6.15 5.75 5.51
N ASP A 264 -6.04 7.06 5.70
CA ASP A 264 -5.53 8.00 4.70
C ASP A 264 -3.99 8.00 4.73
N TYR A 265 -3.37 7.11 3.97
CA TYR A 265 -1.92 6.99 3.96
C TYR A 265 -1.21 8.23 3.37
N TRP A 266 -1.87 9.11 2.58
CA TRP A 266 -1.31 10.39 2.20
C TRP A 266 -1.03 11.29 3.40
N ALA A 267 -1.94 11.31 4.37
CA ALA A 267 -1.74 12.05 5.61
C ALA A 267 -0.69 11.36 6.50
N TRP A 268 -0.76 10.04 6.63
CA TRP A 268 0.15 9.27 7.49
C TRP A 268 1.60 9.27 7.01
N GLY A 269 1.86 9.25 5.71
CA GLY A 269 3.21 9.32 5.15
C GLY A 269 3.98 10.60 5.52
N ARG A 270 3.27 11.64 5.96
CA ARG A 270 3.86 12.90 6.45
C ARG A 270 4.17 12.89 7.94
N GLU A 271 3.67 11.91 8.68
CA GLU A 271 3.81 11.81 10.14
C GLU A 271 4.98 10.91 10.55
N VAL A 272 5.35 9.95 9.72
CA VAL A 272 6.44 9.00 10.01
C VAL A 272 7.78 9.53 9.47
N ASP A 273 8.88 9.15 10.14
CA ASP A 273 10.22 9.49 9.65
C ASP A 273 10.67 8.56 8.51
N LEU A 274 10.15 7.34 8.49
CA LEU A 274 10.35 6.36 7.44
C LEU A 274 9.02 5.68 7.14
N VAL A 275 8.59 5.67 5.89
CA VAL A 275 7.44 4.86 5.48
C VAL A 275 7.85 3.39 5.49
N THR A 276 7.10 2.59 6.23
CA THR A 276 7.23 1.12 6.21
C THR A 276 5.90 0.50 5.83
N ASN A 277 5.93 -0.70 5.26
CA ASN A 277 4.72 -1.35 4.77
C ASN A 277 4.76 -2.85 5.00
N ASP A 278 3.60 -3.42 5.27
CA ASP A 278 3.36 -4.86 5.31
C ASP A 278 2.59 -5.26 4.06
N HIS A 279 3.04 -6.30 3.39
CA HIS A 279 2.38 -6.76 2.20
C HIS A 279 2.30 -8.28 2.13
N TYR A 280 1.09 -8.79 2.10
CA TYR A 280 0.81 -10.21 1.94
C TYR A 280 0.05 -10.47 0.64
N LEU A 281 0.47 -11.48 -0.11
CA LEU A 281 -0.23 -11.87 -1.33
C LEU A 281 -1.62 -12.41 -1.01
N MET A 282 -2.63 -11.81 -1.62
CA MET A 282 -4.03 -12.20 -1.45
C MET A 282 -4.46 -13.20 -2.54
N THR A 283 -5.30 -14.17 -2.15
CA THR A 283 -5.86 -15.17 -3.08
C THR A 283 -7.27 -14.77 -3.51
N ASP A 284 -7.40 -13.55 -4.01
CA ASP A 284 -8.66 -12.93 -4.42
C ASP A 284 -8.96 -13.07 -5.92
N GLY A 285 -8.22 -13.92 -6.61
CA GLY A 285 -8.40 -14.20 -8.05
C GLY A 285 -7.64 -13.25 -8.98
N ARG A 286 -6.91 -12.27 -8.44
CA ARG A 286 -6.08 -11.34 -9.22
C ARG A 286 -4.70 -11.91 -9.51
N ARG A 287 -4.00 -11.31 -10.47
CA ARG A 287 -2.59 -11.58 -10.71
C ARG A 287 -1.77 -11.09 -9.53
N THR A 288 -1.28 -12.01 -8.68
CA THR A 288 -0.65 -11.67 -7.39
C THR A 288 0.57 -10.77 -7.52
N HIS A 289 1.38 -10.95 -8.57
CA HIS A 289 2.56 -10.11 -8.84
C HIS A 289 2.19 -8.69 -9.29
N VAL A 290 1.07 -8.51 -10.02
CA VAL A 290 0.55 -7.17 -10.36
C VAL A 290 0.03 -6.45 -9.12
N ASN A 291 -0.67 -7.15 -8.24
CA ASN A 291 -1.14 -6.60 -6.96
C ASN A 291 0.05 -6.21 -6.06
N LEU A 292 1.11 -7.05 -6.01
CA LEU A 292 2.35 -6.72 -5.30
C LEU A 292 2.99 -5.45 -5.88
N ALA A 293 3.11 -5.37 -7.19
CA ALA A 293 3.67 -4.20 -7.87
C ALA A 293 2.88 -2.93 -7.53
N MET A 294 1.54 -3.00 -7.59
CA MET A 294 0.64 -1.89 -7.23
C MET A 294 0.82 -1.44 -5.77
N ALA A 295 0.87 -2.39 -4.82
CA ALA A 295 1.07 -2.07 -3.41
C ALA A 295 2.43 -1.40 -3.16
N ALA A 296 3.51 -1.89 -3.79
CA ALA A 296 4.83 -1.31 -3.68
C ALA A 296 4.92 0.09 -4.32
N ASP A 297 4.29 0.30 -5.47
CA ASP A 297 4.23 1.59 -6.15
C ASP A 297 3.40 2.61 -5.35
N LEU A 298 2.29 2.19 -4.75
CA LEU A 298 1.49 3.05 -3.86
C LEU A 298 2.28 3.41 -2.59
N THR A 299 2.99 2.44 -1.97
CA THR A 299 3.85 2.70 -0.81
C THR A 299 4.96 3.70 -1.14
N ARG A 300 5.66 3.51 -2.27
CA ARG A 300 6.66 4.48 -2.76
C ARG A 300 6.08 5.87 -2.93
N SER A 301 4.88 5.96 -3.50
CA SER A 301 4.20 7.23 -3.74
C SER A 301 3.81 7.92 -2.43
N VAL A 302 3.32 7.17 -1.43
CA VAL A 302 3.07 7.66 -0.07
C VAL A 302 4.36 8.18 0.57
N ALA A 303 5.51 7.56 0.29
CA ALA A 303 6.83 8.03 0.70
C ALA A 303 7.34 9.24 -0.11
N GLY A 304 6.55 9.78 -1.05
CA GLY A 304 6.96 10.89 -1.92
C GLY A 304 8.12 10.53 -2.87
N GLY A 305 8.19 9.29 -3.32
CA GLY A 305 9.26 8.76 -4.16
C GLY A 305 10.58 8.53 -3.41
N ALA A 306 10.62 8.75 -2.09
CA ALA A 306 11.78 8.44 -1.27
C ALA A 306 11.88 6.92 -1.02
N PRO A 307 13.08 6.42 -0.64
CA PRO A 307 13.23 5.06 -0.15
C PRO A 307 12.28 4.76 1.02
N TRP A 308 11.72 3.55 1.03
CA TRP A 308 10.82 3.05 2.05
C TRP A 308 11.25 1.63 2.48
N LEU A 309 10.60 0.99 3.44
CA LEU A 309 11.00 -0.34 3.91
C LEU A 309 9.81 -1.31 3.95
N LEU A 310 9.96 -2.47 3.30
CA LEU A 310 9.06 -3.62 3.48
C LEU A 310 9.36 -4.24 4.85
N LEU A 311 8.45 -4.04 5.82
CA LEU A 311 8.66 -4.43 7.20
C LEU A 311 8.13 -5.84 7.46
N GLU A 312 7.03 -6.21 6.80
CA GLU A 312 6.49 -7.56 6.85
C GLU A 312 6.09 -8.09 5.47
N HIS A 313 6.43 -9.33 5.22
CA HIS A 313 5.79 -10.19 4.24
C HIS A 313 6.04 -11.67 4.56
N SER A 314 5.42 -12.61 3.83
CA SER A 314 5.55 -14.03 4.15
C SER A 314 6.68 -14.71 3.38
N THR A 315 7.39 -15.64 4.03
CA THR A 315 8.36 -16.51 3.35
C THR A 315 7.68 -17.53 2.43
N SER A 316 6.46 -17.97 2.79
CA SER A 316 5.64 -18.91 2.03
C SER A 316 4.16 -18.65 2.30
N GLY A 317 3.35 -19.68 2.61
CA GLY A 317 1.93 -19.51 2.90
C GLY A 317 1.69 -18.76 4.22
N VAL A 318 0.67 -17.93 4.24
CA VAL A 318 0.05 -17.38 5.46
C VAL A 318 -0.93 -18.43 6.04
N ASN A 319 -1.77 -18.06 7.04
CA ASN A 319 -2.76 -19.00 7.57
C ASN A 319 -4.13 -18.39 7.89
N TRP A 320 -4.33 -17.14 7.54
CA TRP A 320 -5.54 -16.37 7.87
C TRP A 320 -6.44 -16.08 6.66
N GLN A 321 -6.07 -16.55 5.47
CA GLN A 321 -6.94 -16.53 4.29
C GLN A 321 -7.75 -17.83 4.19
N ALA A 322 -8.81 -17.85 3.38
CA ALA A 322 -9.59 -19.06 3.13
C ALA A 322 -8.76 -20.18 2.46
N ARG A 323 -7.75 -19.80 1.67
CA ARG A 323 -6.77 -20.69 1.05
C ARG A 323 -5.41 -20.03 1.13
N ASN A 324 -4.40 -20.79 1.55
CA ASN A 324 -3.06 -20.30 1.85
C ASN A 324 -2.01 -21.09 1.06
N PRO A 325 -1.87 -20.86 -0.25
CA PRO A 325 -0.90 -21.59 -1.07
C PRO A 325 0.53 -21.29 -0.63
N ALA A 326 1.36 -22.31 -0.67
CA ALA A 326 2.79 -22.12 -0.50
C ALA A 326 3.39 -21.43 -1.72
N LYS A 327 4.38 -20.59 -1.51
CA LYS A 327 5.17 -20.01 -2.60
C LYS A 327 5.98 -21.11 -3.33
N ARG A 328 6.07 -20.98 -4.64
CA ARG A 328 6.91 -21.85 -5.47
C ARG A 328 8.38 -21.59 -5.17
N PRO A 329 9.29 -22.52 -5.54
CA PRO A 329 10.74 -22.26 -5.48
C PRO A 329 11.11 -20.96 -6.19
N GLY A 330 11.93 -20.12 -5.54
CA GLY A 330 12.35 -18.82 -6.05
C GLY A 330 11.32 -17.68 -5.93
N GLU A 331 10.05 -17.98 -5.67
CA GLU A 331 9.00 -16.95 -5.61
C GLU A 331 9.16 -16.01 -4.42
N MET A 332 9.68 -16.49 -3.28
CA MET A 332 9.99 -15.64 -2.13
C MET A 332 11.02 -14.56 -2.50
N ALA A 333 12.13 -14.95 -3.12
CA ALA A 333 13.17 -14.02 -3.53
C ALA A 333 12.67 -13.04 -4.60
N ARG A 334 11.93 -13.53 -5.62
CA ARG A 334 11.34 -12.68 -6.66
C ARG A 334 10.41 -11.63 -6.07
N ASN A 335 9.54 -12.00 -5.13
CA ASN A 335 8.61 -11.06 -4.49
C ASN A 335 9.35 -10.05 -3.63
N SER A 336 10.35 -10.45 -2.85
CA SER A 336 11.21 -9.54 -2.09
C SER A 336 11.93 -8.54 -2.99
N LEU A 337 12.51 -9.02 -4.09
CA LEU A 337 13.22 -8.16 -5.04
C LEU A 337 12.28 -7.27 -5.87
N ALA A 338 11.01 -7.65 -6.07
CA ALA A 338 10.01 -6.79 -6.68
C ALA A 338 9.72 -5.55 -5.80
N HIS A 339 9.69 -5.70 -4.48
CA HIS A 339 9.59 -4.55 -3.56
C HIS A 339 10.86 -3.70 -3.60
N VAL A 340 12.05 -4.32 -3.60
CA VAL A 340 13.33 -3.61 -3.72
C VAL A 340 13.41 -2.83 -5.04
N ALA A 341 13.01 -3.44 -6.17
CA ALA A 341 12.93 -2.76 -7.46
C ALA A 341 12.10 -1.47 -7.40
N ARG A 342 11.04 -1.47 -6.60
CA ARG A 342 10.10 -0.35 -6.41
C ARG A 342 10.43 0.56 -5.21
N GLY A 343 11.68 0.54 -4.75
CA GLY A 343 12.19 1.53 -3.80
C GLY A 343 12.30 1.08 -2.35
N SER A 344 11.93 -0.17 -2.03
CA SER A 344 12.19 -0.68 -0.68
C SER A 344 13.69 -0.82 -0.41
N GLU A 345 14.12 -0.39 0.78
CA GLU A 345 15.50 -0.52 1.27
C GLU A 345 15.76 -1.87 1.95
N GLY A 346 14.97 -2.87 1.63
CA GLY A 346 15.14 -4.23 2.14
C GLY A 346 13.87 -5.05 2.05
N ALA A 347 13.91 -6.23 2.68
CA ALA A 347 12.79 -7.15 2.82
C ALA A 347 12.84 -7.81 4.19
N MET A 348 11.84 -7.53 5.02
CA MET A 348 11.66 -8.16 6.32
C MET A 348 10.41 -9.02 6.31
N PHE A 349 10.36 -10.00 7.18
CA PHE A 349 9.36 -11.06 7.16
C PHE A 349 8.59 -11.17 8.47
N PHE A 350 7.32 -11.42 8.42
CA PHE A 350 6.63 -12.12 9.48
C PHE A 350 6.77 -13.61 9.20
N GLN A 351 7.57 -14.37 9.96
CA GLN A 351 8.36 -14.04 11.13
C GLN A 351 9.73 -14.73 11.09
N TRP A 352 10.63 -14.47 12.06
CA TRP A 352 11.91 -15.12 12.12
C TRP A 352 11.78 -16.63 12.34
N ARG A 353 11.21 -17.06 13.47
CA ARG A 353 11.02 -18.49 13.80
C ARG A 353 9.52 -18.82 13.88
N GLN A 354 9.09 -19.85 13.18
CA GLN A 354 7.69 -20.25 13.10
C GLN A 354 7.11 -20.60 14.46
N SER A 355 6.09 -19.86 14.91
CA SER A 355 5.41 -20.06 16.19
C SER A 355 4.83 -21.45 16.33
N ARG A 356 5.02 -22.09 17.47
CA ARG A 356 4.46 -23.44 17.76
C ARG A 356 3.03 -23.39 18.29
N ARG A 357 2.59 -22.21 18.75
CA ARG A 357 1.30 -22.00 19.42
C ARG A 357 0.69 -20.69 18.93
N GLY A 358 -0.56 -20.45 19.30
CA GLY A 358 -1.29 -19.24 18.93
C GLY A 358 -2.01 -19.38 17.59
N ALA A 359 -2.68 -18.28 17.22
CA ALA A 359 -3.53 -18.25 16.03
C ALA A 359 -2.73 -18.41 14.72
N GLU A 360 -1.49 -17.92 14.72
CA GLU A 360 -0.61 -17.90 13.53
C GLU A 360 0.44 -19.02 13.52
N LYS A 361 0.22 -20.11 14.26
CA LYS A 361 1.15 -21.26 14.31
C LYS A 361 1.43 -21.94 12.97
N PHE A 362 0.60 -21.72 11.96
CA PHE A 362 0.78 -22.25 10.60
C PHE A 362 1.26 -21.16 9.61
N HIS A 363 1.43 -19.92 10.06
CA HIS A 363 2.07 -18.90 9.24
C HIS A 363 3.54 -19.29 9.02
N SER A 364 4.02 -19.17 7.77
CA SER A 364 5.40 -19.50 7.43
C SER A 364 6.40 -18.56 8.12
N ALA A 365 7.66 -18.96 8.19
CA ALA A 365 8.72 -18.20 8.84
C ALA A 365 10.07 -18.43 8.17
N MET A 366 11.04 -17.58 8.45
CA MET A 366 12.42 -17.74 7.96
C MET A 366 13.05 -19.04 8.48
N VAL A 367 12.81 -19.39 9.76
CA VAL A 367 13.12 -20.70 10.33
C VAL A 367 11.81 -21.48 10.51
N PRO A 368 11.44 -22.37 9.57
CA PRO A 368 10.20 -23.14 9.65
C PRO A 368 10.18 -24.16 10.78
N HIS A 369 9.02 -24.77 11.07
CA HIS A 369 8.90 -25.88 12.02
C HIS A 369 9.87 -27.04 11.72
N GLY A 370 10.16 -27.29 10.44
CA GLY A 370 11.15 -28.29 10.00
C GLY A 370 12.61 -27.88 10.20
N GLY A 371 12.87 -26.67 10.70
CA GLY A 371 14.21 -26.17 10.96
C GLY A 371 15.01 -25.83 9.69
N THR A 372 16.33 -25.94 9.81
CA THR A 372 17.27 -25.50 8.76
C THR A 372 17.43 -26.50 7.60
N ASP A 373 17.00 -27.73 7.75
CA ASP A 373 16.98 -28.71 6.65
C ASP A 373 15.67 -28.61 5.83
N THR A 374 15.39 -27.39 5.34
CA THR A 374 14.20 -27.09 4.57
C THR A 374 14.53 -26.23 3.35
N ARG A 375 13.68 -26.30 2.32
CA ARG A 375 13.78 -25.44 1.14
C ARG A 375 13.72 -23.95 1.55
N ILE A 376 12.78 -23.60 2.41
CA ILE A 376 12.59 -22.19 2.84
C ILE A 376 13.88 -21.65 3.48
N TRP A 377 14.52 -22.41 4.38
CA TRP A 377 15.76 -21.94 4.99
C TRP A 377 16.87 -21.71 3.95
N ARG A 378 17.04 -22.63 3.01
CA ARG A 378 18.04 -22.48 1.93
C ARG A 378 17.76 -21.23 1.09
N GLU A 379 16.48 -20.97 0.76
CA GLU A 379 16.08 -19.76 0.03
C GLU A 379 16.30 -18.48 0.86
N VAL A 380 16.06 -18.51 2.17
CA VAL A 380 16.33 -17.39 3.08
C VAL A 380 17.82 -17.02 3.10
N VAL A 381 18.70 -18.02 3.20
CA VAL A 381 20.15 -17.80 3.15
C VAL A 381 20.59 -17.25 1.79
N ALA A 382 20.04 -17.79 0.71
CA ALA A 382 20.34 -17.32 -0.64
C ALA A 382 19.87 -15.87 -0.87
N LEU A 383 18.67 -15.51 -0.38
CA LEU A 383 18.14 -14.15 -0.48
C LEU A 383 19.00 -13.15 0.30
N GLY A 384 19.46 -13.52 1.52
CA GLY A 384 20.36 -12.68 2.30
C GLY A 384 21.66 -12.34 1.54
N ALA A 385 22.28 -13.34 0.91
CA ALA A 385 23.45 -13.14 0.05
C ALA A 385 23.14 -12.28 -1.19
N GLY A 386 21.95 -12.46 -1.78
CA GLY A 386 21.49 -11.64 -2.90
C GLY A 386 21.32 -10.17 -2.54
N LEU A 387 20.71 -9.89 -1.39
CA LEU A 387 20.55 -8.51 -0.89
C LEU A 387 21.90 -7.87 -0.54
N GLU A 388 22.87 -8.63 -0.02
CA GLU A 388 24.23 -8.15 0.19
C GLU A 388 24.90 -7.72 -1.13
N ALA A 389 24.73 -8.50 -2.18
CA ALA A 389 25.27 -8.16 -3.51
C ALA A 389 24.61 -6.89 -4.12
N LEU A 390 23.42 -6.51 -3.66
CA LEU A 390 22.69 -5.34 -4.11
C LEU A 390 22.88 -4.08 -3.25
N GLU A 391 23.86 -4.05 -2.33
CA GLU A 391 24.06 -2.88 -1.43
C GLU A 391 24.21 -1.55 -2.17
N GLU A 392 24.79 -1.55 -3.36
CA GLU A 392 24.99 -0.34 -4.18
C GLU A 392 23.67 0.28 -4.70
N VAL A 393 22.56 -0.48 -4.71
CA VAL A 393 21.23 0.00 -5.10
C VAL A 393 20.62 0.90 -4.01
N ARG A 394 21.11 0.79 -2.79
CA ARG A 394 20.59 1.52 -1.63
C ARG A 394 20.60 3.03 -1.86
N GLY A 395 19.54 3.72 -1.41
CA GLY A 395 19.37 5.16 -1.56
C GLY A 395 19.02 5.64 -2.96
N THR A 396 18.91 4.74 -3.94
CA THR A 396 18.43 5.10 -5.29
C THR A 396 16.92 5.20 -5.32
N ARG A 397 16.35 5.89 -6.32
CA ARG A 397 14.91 6.10 -6.49
C ARG A 397 14.40 5.40 -7.74
N THR A 398 13.23 4.83 -7.66
CA THR A 398 12.53 4.30 -8.83
C THR A 398 12.10 5.45 -9.75
N VAL A 399 12.21 5.24 -11.05
CA VAL A 399 11.87 6.24 -12.08
C VAL A 399 10.48 5.90 -12.65
N PRO A 400 9.43 6.67 -12.34
CA PRO A 400 8.10 6.43 -12.86
C PRO A 400 7.94 6.96 -14.28
N ASP A 401 7.04 6.33 -15.04
CA ASP A 401 6.66 6.73 -16.39
C ASP A 401 5.34 7.52 -16.40
N VAL A 402 4.41 7.21 -15.49
CA VAL A 402 3.02 7.72 -15.46
C VAL A 402 2.52 7.85 -14.03
N ALA A 403 1.40 8.59 -13.82
CA ALA A 403 0.73 8.62 -12.54
C ALA A 403 -0.74 8.18 -12.63
N VAL A 404 -1.22 7.53 -11.56
CA VAL A 404 -2.62 7.19 -11.32
C VAL A 404 -3.10 7.99 -10.10
N ILE A 405 -4.19 8.73 -10.26
CA ILE A 405 -4.79 9.47 -9.15
C ILE A 405 -5.48 8.50 -8.20
N TRP A 406 -5.18 8.65 -6.93
CA TRP A 406 -5.82 7.93 -5.85
C TRP A 406 -6.08 8.85 -4.66
N ASP A 407 -7.30 8.75 -4.09
CA ASP A 407 -7.71 9.48 -2.89
C ASP A 407 -8.57 8.58 -2.00
N TRP A 408 -8.15 8.38 -0.74
CA TRP A 408 -8.89 7.57 0.25
C TRP A 408 -10.24 8.19 0.60
N HIS A 409 -10.33 9.52 0.71
CA HIS A 409 -11.59 10.21 1.01
C HIS A 409 -12.62 10.01 -0.11
N SER A 410 -12.18 10.08 -1.38
CA SER A 410 -13.01 9.77 -2.53
C SER A 410 -13.47 8.30 -2.54
N TRP A 411 -12.55 7.38 -2.22
CA TRP A 411 -12.90 5.95 -2.10
C TRP A 411 -13.91 5.70 -0.98
N TRP A 412 -13.72 6.33 0.21
CA TRP A 412 -14.66 6.23 1.31
C TRP A 412 -16.06 6.76 0.95
N ALA A 413 -16.13 7.94 0.34
CA ALA A 413 -17.39 8.55 -0.10
C ALA A 413 -18.10 7.67 -1.12
N GLN A 414 -17.37 7.15 -2.12
CA GLN A 414 -17.94 6.28 -3.14
C GLN A 414 -18.46 4.96 -2.59
N ASN A 415 -17.91 4.46 -1.49
CA ASN A 415 -18.35 3.22 -0.85
C ASN A 415 -19.54 3.40 0.10
N LEU A 416 -20.05 4.61 0.28
CA LEU A 416 -21.28 4.85 1.04
C LEU A 416 -22.51 4.40 0.23
N GLU A 417 -23.57 4.03 0.93
CA GLU A 417 -24.85 3.67 0.35
C GLU A 417 -25.70 4.94 0.18
N TRP A 418 -26.58 5.05 -0.77
CA TRP A 418 -26.91 4.25 -1.94
C TRP A 418 -26.23 4.82 -3.18
N ARG A 419 -25.84 3.96 -4.11
CA ARG A 419 -25.18 4.35 -5.37
C ARG A 419 -26.09 4.02 -6.57
N PRO A 420 -25.90 4.69 -7.71
CA PRO A 420 -26.66 4.36 -8.92
C PRO A 420 -26.44 2.92 -9.42
N ASN A 421 -25.28 2.32 -9.11
CA ASN A 421 -24.96 0.93 -9.39
C ASN A 421 -24.00 0.41 -8.31
N GLU A 422 -24.36 -0.67 -7.64
CA GLU A 422 -23.52 -1.30 -6.59
C GLU A 422 -22.24 -1.96 -7.14
N ALA A 423 -22.25 -2.36 -8.43
CA ALA A 423 -21.09 -2.90 -9.12
C ALA A 423 -20.01 -1.84 -9.44
N HIS A 424 -20.29 -0.57 -9.15
CA HIS A 424 -19.32 0.51 -9.32
C HIS A 424 -18.33 0.53 -8.15
N ASP A 425 -17.07 0.19 -8.41
CA ASP A 425 -15.99 0.07 -7.40
C ASP A 425 -14.76 0.86 -7.86
N ALA A 426 -14.36 1.87 -7.05
CA ALA A 426 -13.18 2.69 -7.31
C ALA A 426 -11.89 1.88 -7.31
N ARG A 427 -11.81 0.89 -6.41
CA ARG A 427 -10.65 0.01 -6.33
C ARG A 427 -10.53 -0.85 -7.59
N GLU A 428 -11.63 -1.45 -8.05
CA GLU A 428 -11.65 -2.23 -9.30
C GLU A 428 -11.20 -1.37 -10.49
N ARG A 429 -11.61 -0.09 -10.55
CA ARG A 429 -11.16 0.84 -11.59
C ARG A 429 -9.66 1.12 -11.50
N ALA A 430 -9.15 1.39 -10.30
CA ALA A 430 -7.72 1.60 -10.09
C ALA A 430 -6.91 0.36 -10.47
N ASP A 431 -7.34 -0.83 -10.05
CA ASP A 431 -6.72 -2.11 -10.40
C ASP A 431 -6.69 -2.33 -11.93
N SER A 432 -7.82 -2.06 -12.62
CA SER A 432 -7.92 -2.26 -14.08
C SER A 432 -6.99 -1.33 -14.87
N PHE A 433 -6.92 -0.06 -14.51
CA PHE A 433 -5.99 0.88 -15.13
C PHE A 433 -4.52 0.54 -14.78
N TYR A 434 -4.25 0.21 -13.52
CA TYR A 434 -2.91 -0.18 -13.09
C TYR A 434 -2.44 -1.43 -13.84
N GLU A 435 -3.26 -2.49 -13.93
CA GLU A 435 -2.93 -3.70 -14.66
C GLU A 435 -2.66 -3.42 -16.15
N THR A 436 -3.45 -2.55 -16.78
CA THR A 436 -3.23 -2.13 -18.17
C THR A 436 -1.90 -1.41 -18.35
N LEU A 437 -1.53 -0.49 -17.45
CA LEU A 437 -0.25 0.21 -17.48
C LEU A 437 0.93 -0.74 -17.20
N TYR A 438 0.76 -1.66 -16.25
CA TYR A 438 1.73 -2.71 -15.94
C TYR A 438 2.00 -3.61 -17.16
N ASP A 439 0.95 -4.06 -17.85
CA ASP A 439 1.07 -4.90 -19.04
C ASP A 439 1.74 -4.18 -20.23
N ARG A 440 1.78 -2.86 -20.17
CA ARG A 440 2.55 -2.01 -21.09
C ARG A 440 3.99 -1.73 -20.61
N HIS A 441 4.41 -2.39 -19.54
CA HIS A 441 5.74 -2.25 -18.90
C HIS A 441 6.05 -0.82 -18.44
N LEU A 442 5.04 -0.07 -18.03
CA LEU A 442 5.17 1.27 -17.47
C LEU A 442 5.27 1.20 -15.94
N THR A 443 6.21 1.96 -15.39
CA THR A 443 6.31 2.14 -13.94
C THR A 443 5.34 3.23 -13.50
N VAL A 444 4.48 2.92 -12.56
CA VAL A 444 3.38 3.76 -12.13
C VAL A 444 3.70 4.42 -10.78
N ASP A 445 3.48 5.73 -10.65
CA ASP A 445 3.28 6.37 -9.36
C ASP A 445 1.79 6.55 -9.10
N PHE A 446 1.41 6.57 -7.83
CA PHE A 446 0.13 7.11 -7.41
C PHE A 446 0.30 8.58 -7.01
N ALA A 447 -0.74 9.39 -7.22
CA ALA A 447 -0.69 10.80 -6.88
C ALA A 447 -1.98 11.23 -6.19
N HIS A 448 -1.85 12.05 -5.14
CA HIS A 448 -3.00 12.74 -4.58
C HIS A 448 -3.50 13.78 -5.59
N PRO A 449 -4.82 13.98 -5.76
CA PRO A 449 -5.35 14.86 -6.80
C PRO A 449 -4.90 16.34 -6.70
N GLU A 450 -4.40 16.76 -5.56
CA GLU A 450 -3.87 18.12 -5.33
C GLU A 450 -2.33 18.19 -5.33
N SER A 451 -1.63 17.10 -5.62
CA SER A 451 -0.16 17.09 -5.69
C SER A 451 0.36 17.66 -7.01
N ASP A 452 1.67 17.96 -7.06
CA ASP A 452 2.33 18.36 -8.30
C ASP A 452 2.38 17.19 -9.30
N LEU A 453 1.74 17.38 -10.45
CA LEU A 453 1.65 16.40 -11.52
C LEU A 453 2.59 16.70 -12.70
N SER A 454 3.35 17.78 -12.64
CA SER A 454 4.14 18.29 -13.76
C SER A 454 5.22 17.33 -14.28
N ALA A 455 5.66 16.38 -13.47
CA ALA A 455 6.66 15.38 -13.81
C ALA A 455 6.11 14.25 -14.71
N TYR A 456 4.78 14.08 -14.80
CA TYR A 456 4.19 12.95 -15.51
C TYR A 456 3.61 13.37 -16.86
N PRO A 457 4.03 12.75 -17.96
CA PRO A 457 3.46 13.03 -19.29
C PRO A 457 2.00 12.55 -19.41
N LEU A 458 1.63 11.49 -18.66
CA LEU A 458 0.30 10.90 -18.62
C LEU A 458 -0.17 10.77 -17.16
N VAL A 459 -1.38 11.26 -16.87
CA VAL A 459 -2.08 11.09 -15.60
C VAL A 459 -3.42 10.41 -15.87
N VAL A 460 -3.73 9.38 -15.09
CA VAL A 460 -4.98 8.63 -15.17
C VAL A 460 -5.82 8.86 -13.91
N VAL A 461 -7.10 9.14 -14.08
CA VAL A 461 -8.12 9.29 -13.03
C VAL A 461 -9.13 8.15 -13.17
N PRO A 462 -8.93 7.02 -12.47
CA PRO A 462 -9.76 5.81 -12.64
C PRO A 462 -11.18 5.99 -12.12
N ALA A 463 -11.33 6.60 -10.94
CA ALA A 463 -12.61 6.86 -10.29
C ALA A 463 -12.42 7.86 -9.13
N LEU A 464 -12.41 9.14 -9.42
CA LEU A 464 -12.29 10.20 -8.40
C LEU A 464 -13.69 10.81 -8.16
N TYR A 465 -14.55 10.06 -7.47
CA TYR A 465 -15.94 10.41 -7.19
C TYR A 465 -16.05 11.74 -6.44
N LEU A 466 -15.39 11.84 -5.28
CA LEU A 466 -15.26 13.07 -4.53
C LEU A 466 -14.08 13.87 -5.10
N MET A 467 -14.34 15.13 -5.43
CA MET A 467 -13.32 16.03 -5.97
C MET A 467 -13.51 17.45 -5.41
N THR A 468 -12.48 17.93 -4.71
CA THR A 468 -12.43 19.31 -4.24
C THR A 468 -12.27 20.28 -5.41
N GLU A 469 -12.63 21.56 -5.21
CA GLU A 469 -12.33 22.59 -6.20
C GLU A 469 -10.80 22.71 -6.46
N ALA A 470 -9.97 22.47 -5.43
CA ALA A 470 -8.51 22.52 -5.55
C ALA A 470 -8.01 21.41 -6.47
N ALA A 471 -8.52 20.17 -6.30
CA ALA A 471 -8.21 19.05 -7.18
C ALA A 471 -8.63 19.34 -8.64
N GLY A 472 -9.83 19.86 -8.83
CA GLY A 472 -10.33 20.24 -10.18
C GLY A 472 -9.44 21.30 -10.85
N ARG A 473 -9.00 22.32 -10.10
CA ARG A 473 -8.05 23.34 -10.60
C ARG A 473 -6.70 22.73 -10.96
N ASN A 474 -6.16 21.88 -10.09
CA ASN A 474 -4.86 21.22 -10.32
C ASN A 474 -4.85 20.36 -11.60
N LEU A 475 -5.88 19.54 -11.79
CA LEU A 475 -6.03 18.73 -13.01
C LEU A 475 -6.20 19.60 -14.25
N ARG A 476 -6.90 20.74 -14.16
CA ARG A 476 -7.03 21.69 -15.24
C ARG A 476 -5.68 22.30 -15.61
N GLU A 477 -4.95 22.83 -14.63
CA GLU A 477 -3.62 23.42 -14.82
C GLU A 477 -2.63 22.41 -15.41
N TYR A 478 -2.68 21.16 -14.98
CA TYR A 478 -1.88 20.09 -15.55
C TYR A 478 -2.11 19.94 -17.06
N VAL A 479 -3.39 19.89 -17.50
CA VAL A 479 -3.71 19.76 -18.93
C VAL A 479 -3.35 21.05 -19.69
N GLU A 480 -3.68 22.24 -19.16
CA GLU A 480 -3.34 23.53 -19.80
C GLU A 480 -1.84 23.67 -20.03
N ASN A 481 -1.02 23.10 -19.15
CA ASN A 481 0.45 23.12 -19.22
C ASN A 481 1.06 22.03 -20.13
N GLY A 482 0.25 21.16 -20.73
CA GLY A 482 0.71 20.21 -21.75
C GLY A 482 0.61 18.75 -21.35
N GLY A 483 0.08 18.44 -20.15
CA GLY A 483 -0.13 17.07 -19.70
C GLY A 483 -1.26 16.35 -20.46
N THR A 484 -1.20 15.04 -20.55
CA THR A 484 -2.28 14.20 -21.05
C THR A 484 -3.01 13.58 -19.87
N LEU A 485 -4.33 13.82 -19.80
CA LEU A 485 -5.21 13.34 -18.73
C LEU A 485 -6.21 12.31 -19.29
N VAL A 486 -6.35 11.17 -18.61
CA VAL A 486 -7.42 10.20 -18.89
C VAL A 486 -8.36 10.13 -17.70
N VAL A 487 -9.63 10.42 -17.89
CA VAL A 487 -10.65 10.38 -16.83
C VAL A 487 -11.68 9.31 -17.16
N SER A 488 -11.94 8.43 -16.22
CA SER A 488 -13.02 7.44 -16.32
C SER A 488 -14.32 7.99 -15.73
N TYR A 489 -15.42 7.39 -16.13
CA TYR A 489 -16.77 7.75 -15.71
C TYR A 489 -16.92 7.88 -14.19
N PHE A 490 -17.94 8.58 -13.75
CA PHE A 490 -18.30 8.79 -12.35
C PHE A 490 -17.20 9.49 -11.51
N SER A 491 -16.35 10.30 -12.15
CA SER A 491 -15.37 11.16 -11.50
C SER A 491 -15.86 12.60 -11.42
N GLY A 492 -15.52 13.34 -10.35
CA GLY A 492 -15.91 14.75 -10.17
C GLY A 492 -17.40 14.96 -9.94
N ILE A 493 -18.04 14.07 -9.18
CA ILE A 493 -19.48 14.05 -8.96
C ILE A 493 -19.86 14.87 -7.73
N VAL A 494 -19.16 14.69 -6.60
CA VAL A 494 -19.43 15.36 -5.32
C VAL A 494 -18.24 16.16 -4.86
N ASP A 495 -18.50 17.13 -3.99
CA ASP A 495 -17.51 17.93 -3.28
C ASP A 495 -16.97 17.20 -2.01
N GLU A 496 -16.20 17.91 -1.20
CA GLU A 496 -15.61 17.39 0.04
C GLU A 496 -16.62 17.01 1.13
N HIS A 497 -17.87 17.41 1.01
CA HIS A 497 -18.99 17.11 1.92
C HIS A 497 -19.96 16.06 1.36
N ASP A 498 -19.57 15.36 0.29
CA ASP A 498 -20.41 14.40 -0.44
C ASP A 498 -21.68 15.07 -1.03
N ALA A 499 -21.63 16.38 -1.28
CA ALA A 499 -22.70 17.09 -1.95
C ALA A 499 -22.44 17.15 -3.46
N VAL A 500 -23.47 16.83 -4.28
CA VAL A 500 -23.34 16.84 -5.73
C VAL A 500 -23.01 18.25 -6.21
N HIS A 501 -21.97 18.38 -7.04
CA HIS A 501 -21.60 19.66 -7.64
C HIS A 501 -22.77 20.26 -8.45
N PRO A 502 -23.06 21.56 -8.30
CA PRO A 502 -24.18 22.16 -9.01
C PRO A 502 -23.98 22.17 -10.53
N GLY A 503 -25.06 21.96 -11.26
CA GLY A 503 -25.07 21.90 -12.72
C GLY A 503 -24.96 20.47 -13.26
N ALA A 504 -24.53 20.31 -14.50
CA ALA A 504 -24.37 19.00 -15.13
C ALA A 504 -23.06 18.32 -14.69
N TYR A 505 -23.01 16.99 -14.80
CA TYR A 505 -21.81 16.19 -14.53
C TYR A 505 -20.77 16.30 -15.66
N PRO A 506 -19.53 15.99 -15.38
CA PRO A 506 -18.84 15.93 -14.10
C PRO A 506 -18.52 17.34 -13.59
N GLY A 507 -19.02 17.68 -12.40
CA GLY A 507 -19.04 19.07 -11.90
C GLY A 507 -17.73 19.85 -12.04
N ALA A 508 -16.66 19.37 -11.39
CA ALA A 508 -15.37 20.05 -11.38
C ALA A 508 -14.56 19.91 -12.69
N LEU A 509 -14.92 18.98 -13.58
CA LEU A 509 -14.14 18.62 -14.77
C LEU A 509 -14.79 19.02 -16.11
N ARG A 510 -15.96 19.64 -16.12
CA ARG A 510 -16.69 19.97 -17.36
C ARG A 510 -15.85 20.69 -18.39
N ASP A 511 -15.15 21.73 -17.94
CA ASP A 511 -14.34 22.57 -18.85
C ASP A 511 -13.09 21.85 -19.32
N VAL A 512 -12.46 21.06 -18.42
CA VAL A 512 -11.26 20.27 -18.74
C VAL A 512 -11.58 19.23 -19.80
N LEU A 513 -12.70 18.55 -19.65
CA LEU A 513 -13.14 17.48 -20.53
C LEU A 513 -13.90 18.01 -21.77
N GLY A 514 -14.30 19.27 -21.77
CA GLY A 514 -15.06 19.89 -22.87
C GLY A 514 -16.39 19.19 -23.14
N LEU A 515 -17.08 18.73 -22.08
CA LEU A 515 -18.35 18.01 -22.19
C LEU A 515 -19.25 18.20 -20.96
N THR A 516 -20.48 17.73 -21.08
CA THR A 516 -21.39 17.51 -19.95
C THR A 516 -22.04 16.13 -20.07
N VAL A 517 -22.34 15.51 -18.93
CA VAL A 517 -23.17 14.30 -18.86
C VAL A 517 -24.52 14.69 -18.31
N GLU A 518 -25.58 14.33 -19.03
CA GLU A 518 -26.94 14.69 -18.67
C GLU A 518 -27.59 13.70 -17.72
N GLU A 519 -27.32 12.42 -17.95
CA GLU A 519 -27.91 11.32 -17.21
C GLU A 519 -26.99 10.09 -17.27
N TRP A 520 -27.04 9.26 -16.23
CA TRP A 520 -26.43 7.95 -16.20
C TRP A 520 -27.43 6.86 -16.58
N SER A 521 -26.95 5.83 -17.23
CA SER A 521 -27.70 4.62 -17.48
C SER A 521 -26.86 3.39 -17.11
N PRO A 522 -26.92 2.97 -15.83
CA PRO A 522 -26.32 1.73 -15.40
C PRO A 522 -26.84 0.55 -16.23
N LEU A 523 -25.93 -0.37 -16.54
CA LEU A 523 -26.26 -1.61 -17.23
C LEU A 523 -26.54 -2.73 -16.20
N LEU A 524 -27.44 -3.67 -16.56
CA LEU A 524 -27.66 -4.87 -15.77
C LEU A 524 -26.46 -5.86 -15.94
N ASP A 525 -26.34 -6.82 -15.04
CA ASP A 525 -25.16 -7.69 -14.92
C ASP A 525 -24.75 -8.43 -16.19
N ASP A 526 -25.70 -8.82 -17.02
CA ASP A 526 -25.50 -9.55 -18.28
C ASP A 526 -25.43 -8.65 -19.52
N GLN A 527 -25.64 -7.34 -19.35
CA GLN A 527 -25.64 -6.39 -20.46
C GLN A 527 -24.22 -5.96 -20.83
N ARG A 528 -23.99 -5.88 -22.13
CA ARG A 528 -22.78 -5.34 -22.76
C ARG A 528 -23.16 -4.36 -23.81
N VAL A 529 -22.31 -3.37 -24.06
CA VAL A 529 -22.47 -2.40 -25.16
C VAL A 529 -21.28 -2.49 -26.10
N ARG A 530 -21.58 -2.45 -27.37
CA ARG A 530 -20.57 -2.33 -28.42
C ARG A 530 -20.32 -0.85 -28.70
N ILE A 531 -19.07 -0.53 -28.92
CA ILE A 531 -18.63 0.84 -29.15
C ILE A 531 -17.78 0.85 -30.42
N ASP A 532 -18.20 1.62 -31.42
CA ASP A 532 -17.53 1.71 -32.71
C ASP A 532 -16.60 2.93 -32.77
N GLY A 533 -15.46 2.77 -33.41
CA GLY A 533 -14.42 3.78 -33.48
C GLY A 533 -13.66 3.88 -34.79
N PRO A 534 -12.53 4.57 -34.81
CA PRO A 534 -11.75 4.83 -36.01
C PRO A 534 -11.34 3.55 -36.72
N GLY A 535 -11.36 3.59 -38.07
CA GLY A 535 -10.88 2.47 -38.89
C GLY A 535 -11.74 1.20 -38.83
N GLY A 536 -12.93 1.26 -38.25
CA GLY A 536 -13.82 0.09 -38.05
C GLY A 536 -13.45 -0.74 -36.81
N ALA A 537 -12.63 -0.20 -35.92
CA ALA A 537 -12.32 -0.83 -34.62
C ALA A 537 -13.58 -0.83 -33.73
N SER A 538 -13.69 -1.82 -32.86
CA SER A 538 -14.82 -1.97 -31.94
C SER A 538 -14.29 -2.29 -30.53
N LEU A 539 -14.88 -1.63 -29.52
CA LEU A 539 -14.65 -1.85 -28.10
C LEU A 539 -15.89 -2.43 -27.44
N THR A 540 -15.71 -2.99 -26.26
CA THR A 540 -16.79 -3.54 -25.44
C THR A 540 -16.82 -2.85 -24.07
N GLY A 541 -18.01 -2.39 -23.67
CA GLY A 541 -18.26 -1.84 -22.34
C GLY A 541 -19.34 -2.60 -21.59
N ASP A 542 -19.35 -2.46 -20.25
CA ASP A 542 -20.36 -3.01 -19.36
C ASP A 542 -20.59 -2.12 -18.14
N VAL A 543 -21.43 -2.55 -17.21
CA VAL A 543 -21.75 -1.90 -15.92
C VAL A 543 -22.40 -0.53 -16.06
N TRP A 544 -21.95 0.32 -16.98
CA TRP A 544 -22.27 1.75 -17.00
C TRP A 544 -22.29 2.34 -18.40
N THR A 545 -23.24 3.23 -18.66
CA THR A 545 -23.26 4.12 -19.83
C THR A 545 -23.74 5.51 -19.44
N GLU A 546 -23.44 6.52 -20.25
CA GLU A 546 -23.79 7.92 -19.99
C GLU A 546 -24.29 8.62 -21.23
N PHE A 547 -25.23 9.55 -21.04
CA PHE A 547 -25.67 10.48 -22.08
C PHE A 547 -24.75 11.70 -22.11
N VAL A 548 -23.67 11.58 -22.86
CA VAL A 548 -22.60 12.60 -22.97
C VAL A 548 -22.95 13.64 -24.04
N ARG A 549 -22.86 14.93 -23.70
CA ARG A 549 -22.93 16.06 -24.63
C ARG A 549 -21.60 16.76 -24.78
N PRO A 550 -20.93 16.69 -25.92
CA PRO A 550 -19.72 17.45 -26.20
C PRO A 550 -19.97 18.98 -26.13
N ARG A 551 -19.02 19.69 -25.52
CA ARG A 551 -18.95 21.14 -25.37
C ARG A 551 -17.62 21.67 -25.86
N GLY A 552 -17.12 21.12 -26.93
CA GLY A 552 -15.76 21.34 -27.46
C GLY A 552 -14.94 20.07 -27.62
N ALA A 553 -15.27 19.02 -26.89
CA ALA A 553 -14.63 17.71 -27.04
C ALA A 553 -14.99 17.06 -28.41
N GLU A 554 -14.00 16.39 -28.98
CA GLU A 554 -14.16 15.52 -30.14
C GLU A 554 -14.66 14.14 -29.67
N THR A 555 -15.66 13.58 -30.36
CA THR A 555 -16.10 12.19 -30.19
C THR A 555 -15.15 11.27 -30.95
N VAL A 556 -14.41 10.43 -30.22
CA VAL A 556 -13.45 9.48 -30.82
C VAL A 556 -14.13 8.11 -31.03
N TRP A 557 -14.96 7.69 -30.05
CA TRP A 557 -15.68 6.42 -30.07
C TRP A 557 -17.17 6.66 -29.73
N THR A 558 -18.06 5.92 -30.39
CA THR A 558 -19.52 6.10 -30.30
C THR A 558 -20.16 4.79 -29.86
N TYR A 559 -21.13 4.86 -28.96
CA TYR A 559 -21.98 3.69 -28.64
C TYR A 559 -22.72 3.21 -29.87
N ALA A 560 -22.53 1.97 -30.26
CA ALA A 560 -23.22 1.35 -31.39
C ALA A 560 -24.59 0.79 -31.01
N ASP A 561 -24.77 0.44 -29.75
CA ASP A 561 -25.98 -0.11 -29.17
C ASP A 561 -26.17 0.31 -27.71
N GLY A 562 -27.17 -0.26 -27.04
CA GLY A 562 -27.46 0.03 -25.63
C GLY A 562 -28.23 1.34 -25.42
N PRO A 563 -28.38 1.78 -24.15
CA PRO A 563 -29.20 2.96 -23.82
C PRO A 563 -28.69 4.26 -24.44
N ALA A 564 -27.39 4.42 -24.55
CA ALA A 564 -26.72 5.62 -25.08
C ALA A 564 -26.34 5.49 -26.57
N ALA A 565 -26.94 4.57 -27.32
CA ALA A 565 -26.64 4.32 -28.73
C ALA A 565 -26.64 5.60 -29.58
N GLY A 566 -25.59 5.78 -30.38
CA GLY A 566 -25.37 6.97 -31.22
C GLY A 566 -24.69 8.14 -30.47
N GLY A 567 -24.54 8.05 -29.12
CA GLY A 567 -23.87 9.04 -28.32
C GLY A 567 -22.36 8.74 -28.14
N PRO A 568 -21.57 9.72 -27.65
CA PRO A 568 -20.15 9.57 -27.38
C PRO A 568 -19.89 8.56 -26.26
N ALA A 569 -19.01 7.58 -26.49
CA ALA A 569 -18.51 6.64 -25.49
C ALA A 569 -17.11 7.03 -24.99
N VAL A 570 -16.25 7.51 -25.91
CA VAL A 570 -14.95 8.09 -25.57
C VAL A 570 -14.76 9.40 -26.31
N THR A 571 -14.37 10.43 -25.57
CA THR A 571 -14.10 11.75 -26.13
C THR A 571 -12.66 12.20 -25.86
N ARG A 572 -12.21 13.15 -26.66
CA ARG A 572 -10.90 13.81 -26.51
C ARG A 572 -11.09 15.32 -26.60
N HIS A 573 -10.51 16.07 -25.68
CA HIS A 573 -10.55 17.52 -25.65
C HIS A 573 -9.14 18.11 -25.55
N ARG A 574 -8.84 19.09 -26.40
CA ARG A 574 -7.61 19.88 -26.33
C ARG A 574 -7.85 21.13 -25.49
N LEU A 575 -7.07 21.28 -24.43
CA LEU A 575 -7.13 22.45 -23.56
C LEU A 575 -5.71 22.99 -23.33
N GLY A 576 -5.48 24.26 -23.67
CA GLY A 576 -4.14 24.83 -23.61
C GLY A 576 -3.16 24.07 -24.53
N ARG A 577 -2.11 23.46 -23.95
CA ARG A 577 -1.13 22.69 -24.69
C ARG A 577 -1.34 21.16 -24.58
N GLY A 578 -2.24 20.73 -23.71
CA GLY A 578 -2.45 19.33 -23.37
C GLY A 578 -3.76 18.76 -23.92
N THR A 579 -4.04 17.55 -23.50
CA THR A 579 -5.18 16.74 -23.98
C THR A 579 -5.86 16.05 -22.80
N ALA A 580 -7.20 16.07 -22.78
CA ALA A 580 -8.01 15.33 -21.81
C ALA A 580 -8.88 14.31 -22.53
N TRP A 581 -8.81 13.06 -22.12
CA TRP A 581 -9.64 11.95 -22.57
C TRP A 581 -10.71 11.64 -21.52
N TYR A 582 -11.90 11.31 -21.96
CA TYR A 582 -12.98 10.85 -21.10
C TYR A 582 -13.55 9.53 -21.58
N VAL A 583 -13.71 8.57 -20.67
CA VAL A 583 -14.25 7.24 -20.93
C VAL A 583 -15.54 7.07 -20.13
N SER A 584 -16.69 7.06 -20.81
CA SER A 584 -18.02 7.11 -20.19
C SER A 584 -18.62 5.74 -19.86
N THR A 585 -17.82 4.67 -19.85
CA THR A 585 -18.24 3.30 -19.55
C THR A 585 -17.10 2.49 -18.94
N ARG A 586 -17.40 1.37 -18.30
CA ARG A 586 -16.38 0.39 -17.95
C ARG A 586 -16.00 -0.41 -19.20
N LEU A 587 -14.77 -0.29 -19.62
CA LEU A 587 -14.23 -1.05 -20.74
C LEU A 587 -13.65 -2.39 -20.25
N ASP A 588 -13.74 -3.44 -21.07
CA ASP A 588 -12.97 -4.66 -20.83
C ASP A 588 -11.46 -4.40 -21.02
N ALA A 589 -10.62 -5.33 -20.57
CA ALA A 589 -9.16 -5.15 -20.55
C ALA A 589 -8.57 -4.82 -21.94
N VAL A 590 -9.06 -5.45 -23.00
CA VAL A 590 -8.56 -5.24 -24.38
C VAL A 590 -8.97 -3.85 -24.87
N SER A 591 -10.20 -3.46 -24.58
CA SER A 591 -10.73 -2.14 -24.95
C SER A 591 -10.06 -1.01 -24.16
N LEU A 592 -9.79 -1.23 -22.87
CA LEU A 592 -9.08 -0.27 -22.03
C LEU A 592 -7.63 -0.08 -22.50
N ASP A 593 -6.95 -1.16 -22.88
CA ASP A 593 -5.60 -1.10 -23.42
C ASP A 593 -5.53 -0.23 -24.69
N ALA A 594 -6.51 -0.34 -25.57
CA ALA A 594 -6.57 0.49 -26.79
C ALA A 594 -6.70 1.99 -26.48
N ILE A 595 -7.46 2.35 -25.45
CA ILE A 595 -7.60 3.76 -25.02
C ILE A 595 -6.33 4.27 -24.34
N VAL A 596 -5.75 3.48 -23.44
CA VAL A 596 -4.48 3.83 -22.76
C VAL A 596 -3.35 3.97 -23.77
N ALA A 597 -3.32 3.12 -24.82
CA ALA A 597 -2.38 3.26 -25.92
C ALA A 597 -2.52 4.60 -26.64
N ALA A 598 -3.74 4.95 -27.07
CA ALA A 598 -3.99 6.19 -27.78
C ALA A 598 -3.68 7.45 -26.94
N ALA A 599 -4.00 7.43 -25.65
CA ALA A 599 -3.63 8.50 -24.73
C ALA A 599 -2.11 8.56 -24.49
N GLY A 600 -1.43 7.42 -24.45
CA GLY A 600 0.02 7.31 -24.35
C GLY A 600 0.73 7.91 -25.59
N GLU A 601 0.19 7.73 -26.78
CA GLU A 601 0.68 8.37 -28.00
C GLU A 601 0.57 9.91 -27.92
N ASP A 602 -0.59 10.43 -27.46
CA ASP A 602 -0.77 11.88 -27.22
C ASP A 602 0.24 12.40 -26.16
N ALA A 603 0.58 11.58 -25.17
CA ALA A 603 1.55 11.90 -24.13
C ALA A 603 3.03 11.72 -24.57
N GLY A 604 3.29 11.19 -25.75
CA GLY A 604 4.64 10.91 -26.23
C GLY A 604 5.33 9.74 -25.53
N ILE A 605 4.57 8.84 -24.90
CA ILE A 605 5.11 7.65 -24.25
C ILE A 605 5.41 6.58 -25.28
N ALA A 606 6.68 6.20 -25.35
CA ALA A 606 7.12 5.15 -26.26
C ALA A 606 6.57 3.77 -25.81
N SER A 607 5.99 3.02 -26.76
CA SER A 607 5.61 1.63 -26.50
C SER A 607 6.84 0.75 -26.31
N ARG A 608 6.85 -0.02 -25.22
CA ARG A 608 7.85 -1.08 -24.97
C ARG A 608 7.35 -2.41 -25.57
N SER A 609 6.99 -2.39 -26.86
CA SER A 609 6.47 -3.57 -27.55
C SER A 609 7.50 -4.69 -27.64
N GLY A 610 7.04 -5.94 -27.59
CA GLY A 610 7.90 -7.13 -27.77
C GLY A 610 8.33 -7.82 -26.47
N LEU A 611 8.02 -7.26 -25.31
CA LEU A 611 8.23 -7.94 -24.03
C LEU A 611 6.99 -8.81 -23.68
N PRO A 612 7.18 -10.01 -23.08
CA PRO A 612 6.08 -10.80 -22.57
C PRO A 612 5.35 -10.07 -21.44
N ARG A 613 4.03 -10.22 -21.39
CA ARG A 613 3.12 -9.56 -20.43
C ARG A 613 3.53 -9.73 -18.96
N ASP A 614 4.07 -10.89 -18.59
CA ASP A 614 4.45 -11.23 -17.22
C ASP A 614 5.95 -10.97 -16.94
N VAL A 615 6.58 -10.05 -17.67
CA VAL A 615 7.95 -9.57 -17.42
C VAL A 615 7.92 -8.12 -17.00
N GLU A 616 8.38 -7.83 -15.79
CA GLU A 616 8.49 -6.47 -15.29
C GLU A 616 9.85 -5.86 -15.59
N ILE A 617 9.85 -4.59 -15.95
CA ILE A 617 11.05 -3.78 -16.11
C ILE A 617 10.95 -2.55 -15.25
N VAL A 618 11.78 -2.45 -14.24
CA VAL A 618 11.80 -1.31 -13.32
C VAL A 618 13.19 -0.68 -13.32
N ARG A 619 13.25 0.65 -13.44
CA ARG A 619 14.50 1.41 -13.42
C ARG A 619 14.63 2.15 -12.09
N ARG A 620 15.84 2.12 -11.52
CA ARG A 620 16.21 2.96 -10.37
C ARG A 620 17.37 3.86 -10.75
N ALA A 621 17.36 5.09 -10.24
CA ALA A 621 18.40 6.09 -10.46
C ALA A 621 18.93 6.61 -9.11
N GLY A 622 20.22 6.83 -9.02
CA GLY A 622 20.91 7.37 -7.86
C GLY A 622 21.81 8.53 -8.21
N ASP A 623 22.37 9.15 -7.18
CA ASP A 623 23.32 10.25 -7.34
C ASP A 623 24.56 9.82 -8.14
N GLY A 624 25.16 10.77 -8.85
CA GLY A 624 26.38 10.53 -9.63
C GLY A 624 26.18 9.71 -10.92
N GLY A 625 24.94 9.67 -11.45
CA GLY A 625 24.63 8.99 -12.72
C GLY A 625 24.52 7.46 -12.60
N ARG A 626 24.33 6.94 -11.40
CA ARG A 626 24.09 5.50 -11.21
C ARG A 626 22.69 5.14 -11.69
N HIS A 627 22.59 4.15 -12.56
CA HIS A 627 21.32 3.62 -13.05
C HIS A 627 21.29 2.11 -12.94
N TYR A 628 20.15 1.57 -12.54
CA TYR A 628 19.92 0.15 -12.37
C TYR A 628 18.64 -0.27 -13.10
N LEU A 629 18.69 -1.44 -13.71
CA LEU A 629 17.54 -2.09 -14.32
C LEU A 629 17.24 -3.37 -13.54
N PHE A 630 16.01 -3.49 -13.07
CA PHE A 630 15.46 -4.73 -12.55
C PHE A 630 14.56 -5.35 -13.61
N ALA A 631 14.81 -6.61 -13.96
CA ALA A 631 13.98 -7.39 -14.85
C ALA A 631 13.48 -8.63 -14.10
N LEU A 632 12.17 -8.71 -13.89
CA LEU A 632 11.52 -9.76 -13.12
C LEU A 632 10.61 -10.58 -14.04
N ASN A 633 10.87 -11.86 -14.15
CA ASN A 633 10.11 -12.75 -15.02
C ASN A 633 9.14 -13.60 -14.16
N HIS A 634 7.85 -13.37 -14.27
CA HIS A 634 6.80 -14.12 -13.59
C HIS A 634 6.24 -15.27 -14.44
N SER A 635 6.69 -15.38 -15.71
CA SER A 635 6.22 -16.40 -16.63
C SER A 635 6.93 -17.76 -16.41
N ALA A 636 6.44 -18.79 -17.09
CA ALA A 636 7.03 -20.12 -17.09
C ALA A 636 8.09 -20.32 -18.21
N GLU A 637 8.39 -19.28 -18.97
CA GLU A 637 9.33 -19.30 -20.09
C GLU A 637 10.42 -18.25 -19.90
N ASP A 638 11.60 -18.51 -20.48
CA ASP A 638 12.68 -17.51 -20.49
C ASP A 638 12.27 -16.30 -21.34
N ALA A 639 12.68 -15.13 -20.91
CA ALA A 639 12.39 -13.87 -21.61
C ALA A 639 13.67 -13.15 -22.03
N GLU A 640 13.63 -12.55 -23.22
CA GLU A 640 14.68 -11.67 -23.70
C GLU A 640 14.28 -10.21 -23.52
N VAL A 641 15.05 -9.47 -22.74
CA VAL A 641 14.84 -8.04 -22.49
C VAL A 641 15.87 -7.24 -23.29
N PRO A 642 15.44 -6.38 -24.23
CA PRO A 642 16.37 -5.53 -24.95
C PRO A 642 16.99 -4.49 -24.00
N LEU A 643 18.28 -4.24 -24.17
CA LEU A 643 19.03 -3.21 -23.46
C LEU A 643 19.45 -2.12 -24.43
N ASP A 644 19.11 -0.88 -24.09
CA ASP A 644 19.52 0.29 -24.87
C ASP A 644 20.98 0.66 -24.62
N VAL A 645 21.54 0.23 -23.49
CA VAL A 645 22.91 0.47 -23.05
C VAL A 645 23.49 -0.80 -22.44
N SER A 646 24.80 -0.99 -22.51
CA SER A 646 25.49 -2.08 -21.83
C SER A 646 25.44 -1.92 -20.30
N GLY A 647 25.81 -2.97 -19.59
CA GLY A 647 25.82 -2.94 -18.13
C GLY A 647 26.52 -4.15 -17.51
N THR A 648 26.43 -4.22 -16.20
CA THR A 648 27.01 -5.30 -15.40
C THR A 648 25.92 -5.94 -14.54
N GLU A 649 25.76 -7.25 -14.64
CA GLU A 649 24.83 -8.01 -13.82
C GLU A 649 25.33 -8.12 -12.37
N LEU A 650 24.43 -7.83 -11.41
CA LEU A 650 24.75 -7.76 -9.97
C LEU A 650 24.34 -9.02 -9.19
N LEU A 651 23.44 -9.86 -9.73
CA LEU A 651 22.96 -11.06 -9.05
C LEU A 651 23.47 -12.32 -9.71
N ALA A 652 24.01 -13.27 -8.93
CA ALA A 652 24.27 -14.62 -9.39
C ALA A 652 22.98 -15.45 -9.43
N ASP A 653 22.86 -16.40 -10.36
CA ASP A 653 21.70 -17.30 -10.48
C ASP A 653 21.38 -18.05 -9.18
N ALA A 654 22.39 -18.39 -8.38
CA ALA A 654 22.24 -19.07 -7.10
C ALA A 654 21.52 -18.23 -6.03
N ALA A 655 21.54 -16.89 -6.14
CA ALA A 655 20.89 -15.99 -5.20
C ALA A 655 19.37 -15.87 -5.44
N VAL A 656 18.87 -16.36 -6.57
CA VAL A 656 17.46 -16.16 -6.98
C VAL A 656 16.66 -17.47 -7.04
N GLY A 657 17.22 -18.59 -6.56
CA GLY A 657 16.47 -19.83 -6.34
C GLY A 657 15.95 -20.54 -7.59
N THR A 658 16.67 -20.50 -8.71
CA THR A 658 16.32 -21.25 -9.94
C THR A 658 16.70 -22.74 -9.90
N ALA A 659 16.85 -23.34 -8.72
CA ALA A 659 17.05 -24.79 -8.63
C ALA A 659 15.72 -25.50 -8.89
N ALA A 660 15.53 -26.01 -10.09
CA ALA A 660 14.51 -27.00 -10.38
C ALA A 660 14.77 -28.21 -9.50
N ASP A 661 13.88 -28.46 -8.51
CA ASP A 661 13.81 -29.78 -7.87
C ASP A 661 13.48 -30.79 -8.97
N THR A 662 14.34 -31.77 -9.15
CA THR A 662 14.04 -32.87 -10.08
C THR A 662 12.82 -33.63 -9.53
N PRO A 663 11.88 -34.09 -10.39
CA PRO A 663 10.65 -34.76 -9.97
C PRO A 663 10.84 -36.05 -9.15
N ASP A 664 12.06 -36.52 -9.02
CA ASP A 664 12.41 -37.77 -8.33
C ASP A 664 12.96 -37.60 -6.89
N GLY A 665 12.96 -36.34 -6.39
CA GLY A 665 13.37 -36.07 -5.01
C GLY A 665 14.87 -36.24 -4.72
N THR A 666 15.71 -36.33 -5.73
CA THR A 666 17.15 -36.42 -5.51
C THR A 666 17.65 -35.07 -4.95
N PRO A 667 18.27 -34.99 -3.75
CA PRO A 667 18.85 -33.78 -3.25
C PRO A 667 19.93 -33.32 -4.23
N LEU A 668 19.76 -32.17 -4.84
CA LEU A 668 20.88 -31.49 -5.50
C LEU A 668 21.92 -31.27 -4.41
N GLY A 669 22.98 -32.06 -4.52
CA GLY A 669 24.13 -32.00 -3.62
C GLY A 669 24.59 -30.56 -3.46
N THR A 670 25.23 -30.29 -2.32
CA THR A 670 25.97 -29.08 -2.01
C THR A 670 26.92 -28.70 -3.15
N ALA A 671 26.38 -28.25 -4.24
CA ALA A 671 27.13 -27.66 -5.35
C ALA A 671 27.28 -26.17 -5.09
N VAL A 672 28.14 -25.85 -4.14
CA VAL A 672 28.99 -24.70 -4.28
C VAL A 672 29.84 -24.98 -5.53
N GLY A 673 29.42 -24.38 -6.67
CA GLY A 673 30.18 -24.39 -7.90
C GLY A 673 29.91 -25.58 -8.83
N THR A 674 28.91 -25.46 -9.67
CA THR A 674 28.84 -25.73 -11.14
C THR A 674 27.40 -25.57 -11.64
N ALA A 675 26.67 -24.55 -11.22
CA ALA A 675 25.54 -24.12 -12.03
C ALA A 675 26.11 -23.33 -13.20
N THR A 676 25.58 -23.57 -14.39
CA THR A 676 25.82 -22.74 -15.60
C THR A 676 25.13 -21.38 -15.41
N GLY A 677 25.31 -20.76 -14.24
CA GLY A 677 24.75 -19.47 -13.88
C GLY A 677 25.70 -18.33 -14.23
N THR A 678 25.15 -17.20 -14.59
CA THR A 678 25.92 -15.98 -14.87
C THR A 678 26.62 -15.54 -13.57
N PRO A 679 27.95 -15.42 -13.52
CA PRO A 679 28.67 -14.91 -12.36
C PRO A 679 28.32 -13.44 -12.09
N VAL A 680 28.33 -13.02 -10.80
CA VAL A 680 28.26 -11.59 -10.43
C VAL A 680 29.34 -10.82 -11.16
N GLY A 681 28.99 -9.65 -11.74
CA GLY A 681 29.92 -8.83 -12.52
C GLY A 681 30.03 -9.23 -14.00
N THR A 682 29.13 -10.09 -14.50
CA THR A 682 29.12 -10.42 -15.94
C THR A 682 28.65 -9.22 -16.76
N PRO A 683 29.44 -8.80 -17.78
CA PRO A 683 28.98 -7.79 -18.71
C PRO A 683 27.79 -8.27 -19.52
N VAL A 684 26.80 -7.38 -19.72
CA VAL A 684 25.66 -7.61 -20.61
C VAL A 684 25.55 -6.49 -21.63
N ASP A 685 25.24 -6.83 -22.87
CA ASP A 685 25.15 -5.88 -23.99
C ASP A 685 24.04 -6.28 -24.97
N GLY A 686 23.27 -5.29 -25.41
CA GLY A 686 22.19 -5.42 -26.39
C GLY A 686 20.96 -6.17 -25.93
N LYS A 687 21.10 -7.22 -25.11
CA LYS A 687 19.97 -7.98 -24.55
C LYS A 687 20.33 -8.70 -23.27
N LEU A 688 19.31 -8.90 -22.42
CA LEU A 688 19.40 -9.62 -21.16
C LEU A 688 18.43 -10.81 -21.19
N THR A 689 18.95 -12.02 -21.03
CA THR A 689 18.09 -13.19 -20.83
C THR A 689 17.67 -13.30 -19.37
N VAL A 690 16.37 -13.31 -19.13
CA VAL A 690 15.78 -13.48 -17.80
C VAL A 690 15.09 -14.85 -17.74
N PRO A 691 15.65 -15.84 -17.07
CA PRO A 691 15.06 -17.17 -16.98
C PRO A 691 13.65 -17.17 -16.39
N ALA A 692 12.88 -18.22 -16.69
CA ALA A 692 11.55 -18.43 -16.12
C ALA A 692 11.58 -18.31 -14.58
N GLY A 693 10.72 -17.47 -14.02
CA GLY A 693 10.62 -17.26 -12.58
C GLY A 693 11.78 -16.51 -11.91
N ALA A 694 12.77 -16.03 -12.67
CA ALA A 694 13.98 -15.38 -12.16
C ALA A 694 13.90 -13.86 -12.11
N VAL A 695 14.89 -13.26 -11.43
CA VAL A 695 15.16 -11.82 -11.43
C VAL A 695 16.59 -11.57 -11.92
N ARG A 696 16.75 -10.53 -12.69
CA ARG A 696 18.06 -9.98 -13.06
C ARG A 696 18.15 -8.53 -12.63
N VAL A 697 19.29 -8.13 -12.10
CA VAL A 697 19.57 -6.74 -11.75
C VAL A 697 20.87 -6.32 -12.44
N VAL A 698 20.78 -5.30 -13.26
CA VAL A 698 21.88 -4.79 -14.05
C VAL A 698 22.20 -3.36 -13.65
N ARG A 699 23.45 -3.09 -13.28
CA ARG A 699 23.98 -1.73 -13.24
C ARG A 699 24.27 -1.32 -14.67
N LEU A 700 23.60 -0.27 -15.15
CA LEU A 700 23.76 0.24 -16.51
C LEU A 700 25.02 1.12 -16.59
N ASP A 701 25.73 1.02 -17.71
CA ASP A 701 26.85 1.91 -18.02
C ASP A 701 26.34 3.32 -18.32
N ALA A 702 27.13 4.35 -17.98
CA ALA A 702 26.74 5.75 -18.11
C ALA A 702 26.70 6.23 -19.58
#